data_ae3d54954b56f8bffeaf7054761daa45
#
_entry.id   ae3d54954b56f8bffeaf7054761daa45
#
_cell.length_a   1.000
_cell.length_b   1.000
_cell.length_c   1.000
_cell.angle_alpha   90.00
_cell.angle_beta   90.00
_cell.angle_gamma   90.00
#
_symmetry.space_group_name_H-M   'P 1'
#
loop_
_entity.id
_entity.type
_entity.pdbx_description
1 polymer ?
#
loop_
_entity_poly.entity_id
_entity_poly.type
_entity_poly.pdbx_seq_one_letter_code
_entity_poly.pdbx_strand_id
1 'polypeptide(L)'
;MQRKLCLMSMMAGLFGGFMVMGAAQAQQASTDELAEVVVTGSRIRGVTSAGTEPITLTRENLLDSGLATTSDLTRALPQVINLGADESRLGGAQDGAANTTRIAGINLRGIGNEATLLLVNGRRIASAGVIKALSDPNVIPAAAVERLEVVVDGASAIYGSDAVAGVVNIITRRNFKGAETSLRYGTADALNQKVFSQTFGSTWNGGSLFFALEHNSRSSLSGADRDFASYDRSARGGSDARSTLASPGNILNGTTRYPLPAGSGVGLTPAQLVAGTANRFDDGRYNDLLPEQKRDTVFLDARHRLGRWEFWYQGFYTKRNFVDHVAPASGQLRVPNTNAFFVAPAALGPVTFVNVEYRFLAEDANPRLVGYENAQQNAAGVSVDLGHDWRAEGSVSLSANTGFQNRGAITNGAALTAALASSVPATAFNPFGNGTYNVSSNPALVDLIIANRDTTAHSIERDYVVSGDGPLATLPGGKLRLAVGVERHEARFRQQLDANNVLASGATVTKYVNNPRSYNSQYAELFVPLIGADNAMAGARKLNLSLAVRRDDYSDWGDTTNPKYGLTWMPLDSLTLRASYGTSFRAPSLVDTSEQIHNIFIQNVTDPLGVGGVTRGIFHNGGRATLQPEEAKTWSFSAEWRSAGALQGLSAGASYYRVDYDNRIDVVPATALTAASVYAPYIIRRPAASDVAGTAAFNALVAAFLANPDLQSPVEPISNINVIVDGRRANLGGMKQDGVDVNLAYEFSNSAGKWRLGLDAAKILKLERSVAQGLPFTDVLDTFGNPVDLRMRGSAGWSNGPWSALAFVNYVGSYLNTAITPNTDVRAYQTVDVNLNYRYAGDQTLFKGTTVSLAVQDLFNGDPPVVLNGTVSWDNQNVSPIGRMVSLTVAKSW
;
A
#
# COMPACT_ATOMS: atom_id res chain seq x y z
N MET A 1 -6.99 25.55 18.49
CA MET A 1 -6.90 24.98 19.84
C MET A 1 -8.25 24.72 20.51
N GLN A 2 -9.31 25.48 20.27
CA GLN A 2 -10.63 25.31 20.94
C GLN A 2 -11.54 24.19 20.37
N ARG A 3 -11.30 23.62 19.18
CA ARG A 3 -12.09 22.48 18.64
C ARG A 3 -11.62 21.08 19.09
N LYS A 4 -10.45 20.97 19.73
CA LYS A 4 -9.94 19.69 20.26
C LYS A 4 -10.51 19.31 21.62
N LEU A 5 -11.07 20.26 22.38
CA LEU A 5 -11.69 19.98 23.70
C LEU A 5 -13.11 19.41 23.59
N CYS A 6 -13.84 19.66 22.51
CA CYS A 6 -15.23 19.20 22.39
C CYS A 6 -15.39 17.69 22.10
N LEU A 7 -14.42 17.03 21.45
CA LEU A 7 -14.50 15.60 21.19
C LEU A 7 -14.06 14.75 22.42
N MET A 8 -13.12 15.24 23.21
CA MET A 8 -12.74 14.58 24.46
C MET A 8 -13.83 14.67 25.54
N SER A 9 -14.63 15.74 25.57
CA SER A 9 -15.71 15.89 26.54
C SER A 9 -16.96 15.05 26.20
N MET A 10 -17.20 14.71 24.92
CA MET A 10 -18.28 13.76 24.54
C MET A 10 -17.92 12.30 24.89
N MET A 11 -16.65 11.90 24.82
CA MET A 11 -16.23 10.56 25.27
C MET A 11 -16.23 10.45 26.81
N ALA A 12 -15.88 11.48 27.54
CA ALA A 12 -15.92 11.47 29.01
C ALA A 12 -17.34 11.48 29.60
N GLY A 13 -18.33 12.04 28.89
CA GLY A 13 -19.73 12.07 29.31
C GLY A 13 -20.46 10.72 29.21
N LEU A 14 -19.99 9.81 28.32
CA LEU A 14 -20.54 8.45 28.15
C LEU A 14 -19.96 7.46 29.18
N PHE A 15 -18.80 7.74 29.78
CA PHE A 15 -18.18 6.87 30.77
C PHE A 15 -18.69 7.08 32.20
N GLY A 16 -19.28 8.24 32.50
CA GLY A 16 -19.77 8.59 33.85
C GLY A 16 -21.11 7.94 34.24
N GLY A 17 -21.85 7.36 33.31
CA GLY A 17 -23.22 6.87 33.55
C GLY A 17 -23.37 5.36 33.80
N PHE A 18 -22.32 4.55 33.68
CA PHE A 18 -22.45 3.08 33.69
C PHE A 18 -21.83 2.37 34.91
N MET A 19 -21.35 3.07 35.92
CA MET A 19 -20.66 2.45 37.09
C MET A 19 -21.55 2.12 38.28
N VAL A 20 -22.84 2.11 38.16
CA VAL A 20 -23.69 1.63 39.27
C VAL A 20 -24.77 0.67 38.71
N MET A 21 -24.44 -0.60 38.64
CA MET A 21 -25.41 -1.67 38.77
C MET A 21 -24.78 -2.97 39.29
N GLY A 22 -25.37 -3.43 40.36
CA GLY A 22 -24.92 -4.39 41.31
C GLY A 22 -24.72 -5.84 40.83
N ALA A 23 -23.98 -6.53 41.65
CA ALA A 23 -23.75 -7.94 41.62
C ALA A 23 -25.10 -8.71 41.66
N ALA A 24 -25.42 -9.44 40.58
CA ALA A 24 -26.46 -10.46 40.58
C ALA A 24 -25.84 -11.80 40.20
N GLN A 25 -26.21 -12.80 40.96
CA GLN A 25 -25.71 -14.17 40.92
C GLN A 25 -25.89 -14.86 39.58
N ALA A 26 -24.86 -15.61 39.22
CA ALA A 26 -24.82 -16.47 38.05
C ALA A 26 -25.83 -17.61 38.18
N GLN A 27 -26.80 -17.66 37.27
CA GLN A 27 -27.59 -18.84 36.99
C GLN A 27 -27.24 -19.30 35.57
N GLN A 28 -26.70 -20.51 35.49
CA GLN A 28 -26.34 -21.18 34.25
C GLN A 28 -27.61 -21.38 33.40
N ALA A 29 -27.66 -20.73 32.25
CA ALA A 29 -28.58 -21.12 31.17
C ALA A 29 -27.71 -21.35 29.93
N SER A 30 -27.55 -22.63 29.59
CA SER A 30 -27.01 -23.09 28.33
C SER A 30 -28.00 -22.80 27.21
N THR A 31 -27.71 -21.94 26.33
CA THR A 31 -28.18 -21.97 24.94
C THR A 31 -27.01 -21.51 24.09
N ASP A 32 -26.39 -22.46 23.38
CA ASP A 32 -25.54 -22.20 22.24
C ASP A 32 -26.36 -21.45 21.16
N GLU A 33 -26.50 -20.14 21.26
CA GLU A 33 -26.76 -19.32 20.09
C GLU A 33 -25.46 -19.29 19.28
N LEU A 34 -25.42 -20.08 18.20
CA LEU A 34 -24.38 -20.02 17.17
C LEU A 34 -24.17 -18.56 16.84
N ALA A 35 -23.01 -18.03 17.18
CA ALA A 35 -22.61 -16.67 16.79
C ALA A 35 -22.83 -16.55 15.28
N GLU A 36 -23.60 -15.55 14.87
CA GLU A 36 -23.92 -15.30 13.47
C GLU A 36 -22.61 -15.14 12.69
N VAL A 37 -22.22 -16.17 11.94
CA VAL A 37 -21.00 -16.16 11.14
C VAL A 37 -21.29 -15.32 9.89
N VAL A 38 -20.81 -14.08 9.89
CA VAL A 38 -20.74 -13.28 8.67
C VAL A 38 -19.62 -13.87 7.82
N VAL A 39 -19.97 -14.48 6.71
CA VAL A 39 -19.00 -15.01 5.74
C VAL A 39 -18.82 -13.99 4.63
N THR A 40 -17.59 -13.56 4.39
CA THR A 40 -17.28 -12.65 3.29
C THR A 40 -17.58 -13.32 1.93
N GLY A 41 -18.19 -12.56 1.00
CA GLY A 41 -18.54 -13.04 -0.34
C GLY A 41 -20.04 -13.28 -0.56
N SER A 42 -20.88 -13.10 0.47
CA SER A 42 -22.35 -13.14 0.35
C SER A 42 -23.02 -12.06 1.23
N ARG A 43 -24.18 -11.56 0.81
CA ARG A 43 -25.06 -10.70 1.61
C ARG A 43 -26.15 -11.48 2.34
N ILE A 44 -26.25 -12.80 2.10
CA ILE A 44 -27.23 -13.71 2.73
C ILE A 44 -26.58 -14.29 3.98
N ARG A 45 -27.20 -14.10 5.14
CA ARG A 45 -26.70 -14.60 6.43
C ARG A 45 -26.65 -16.13 6.48
N GLY A 46 -25.56 -16.65 7.06
CA GLY A 46 -25.39 -18.09 7.30
C GLY A 46 -25.20 -18.93 6.02
N VAL A 47 -24.99 -18.28 4.88
CA VAL A 47 -24.72 -18.93 3.61
C VAL A 47 -23.30 -18.59 3.17
N THR A 48 -22.47 -19.61 2.93
CA THR A 48 -21.22 -19.43 2.21
C THR A 48 -21.53 -19.13 0.74
N SER A 49 -20.85 -18.14 0.15
CA SER A 49 -21.00 -17.83 -1.27
C SER A 49 -20.82 -19.10 -2.11
N ALA A 50 -21.81 -19.42 -2.94
CA ALA A 50 -21.60 -20.50 -3.90
C ALA A 50 -20.53 -20.07 -4.91
N GLY A 51 -19.61 -20.97 -5.22
CA GLY A 51 -18.57 -20.76 -6.24
C GLY A 51 -17.24 -20.22 -5.71
N THR A 52 -17.16 -19.58 -4.53
CA THR A 52 -15.88 -19.09 -3.98
C THR A 52 -15.82 -19.34 -2.48
N GLU A 53 -14.70 -19.88 -2.01
CA GLU A 53 -14.44 -20.03 -0.56
C GLU A 53 -13.39 -18.98 -0.12
N PRO A 54 -13.66 -18.21 0.96
CA PRO A 54 -12.69 -17.28 1.48
C PRO A 54 -11.53 -18.02 2.17
N ILE A 55 -10.31 -17.57 1.93
CA ILE A 55 -9.15 -17.95 2.74
C ILE A 55 -9.35 -17.29 4.11
N THR A 56 -9.37 -18.09 5.17
CA THR A 56 -9.59 -17.60 6.54
C THR A 56 -8.34 -17.79 7.37
N LEU A 57 -7.76 -16.69 7.86
CA LEU A 57 -6.71 -16.70 8.88
C LEU A 57 -7.36 -16.43 10.24
N THR A 58 -7.43 -17.44 11.08
CA THR A 58 -8.04 -17.35 12.42
C THR A 58 -7.12 -16.63 13.40
N ARG A 59 -7.67 -16.19 14.54
CA ARG A 59 -6.87 -15.58 15.62
C ARG A 59 -5.74 -16.50 16.09
N GLU A 60 -5.96 -17.82 16.16
CA GLU A 60 -4.91 -18.77 16.52
C GLU A 60 -3.75 -18.73 15.51
N ASN A 61 -4.04 -18.77 14.20
CA ASN A 61 -3.03 -18.59 13.16
C ASN A 61 -2.26 -17.26 13.31
N LEU A 62 -2.96 -16.18 13.69
CA LEU A 62 -2.37 -14.86 13.89
C LEU A 62 -1.39 -14.87 15.07
N LEU A 63 -1.80 -15.40 16.22
CA LEU A 63 -0.97 -15.46 17.43
C LEU A 63 0.24 -16.40 17.24
N ASP A 64 0.02 -17.53 16.60
CA ASP A 64 1.06 -18.55 16.35
C ASP A 64 2.07 -18.11 15.29
N SER A 65 1.74 -17.16 14.43
CA SER A 65 2.69 -16.63 13.42
C SER A 65 3.81 -15.78 14.02
N GLY A 66 3.63 -15.25 15.25
CA GLY A 66 4.58 -14.32 15.87
C GLY A 66 4.69 -12.97 15.16
N LEU A 67 3.79 -12.65 14.23
CA LEU A 67 3.74 -11.39 13.48
C LEU A 67 3.15 -10.26 14.34
N ALA A 68 3.55 -9.01 14.06
CA ALA A 68 3.27 -7.88 14.95
C ALA A 68 2.08 -7.01 14.50
N THR A 69 1.82 -6.93 13.19
CA THR A 69 0.85 -5.99 12.63
C THR A 69 -0.15 -6.69 11.71
N THR A 70 -1.29 -6.06 11.48
CA THR A 70 -2.32 -6.59 10.57
C THR A 70 -1.79 -6.69 9.13
N SER A 71 -0.93 -5.78 8.68
CA SER A 71 -0.28 -5.89 7.36
C SER A 71 0.68 -7.07 7.25
N ASP A 72 1.45 -7.38 8.31
CA ASP A 72 2.34 -8.54 8.30
C ASP A 72 1.54 -9.84 8.14
N LEU A 73 0.38 -9.92 8.77
CA LEU A 73 -0.53 -11.07 8.67
C LEU A 73 -1.06 -11.27 7.25
N THR A 74 -1.43 -10.18 6.57
CA THR A 74 -1.89 -10.27 5.17
C THR A 74 -0.76 -10.67 4.22
N ARG A 75 0.47 -10.18 4.46
CA ARG A 75 1.66 -10.53 3.65
C ARG A 75 2.12 -11.97 3.81
N ALA A 76 1.71 -12.64 4.88
CA ALA A 76 1.99 -14.06 5.08
C ALA A 76 1.26 -14.95 4.06
N LEU A 77 0.25 -14.46 3.36
CA LEU A 77 -0.46 -15.18 2.30
C LEU A 77 0.36 -15.16 1.00
N PRO A 78 0.59 -16.32 0.34
CA PRO A 78 1.26 -16.37 -0.96
C PRO A 78 0.56 -15.56 -2.06
N GLN A 79 -0.77 -15.41 -1.97
CA GLN A 79 -1.59 -14.61 -2.88
C GLN A 79 -1.38 -13.10 -2.74
N VAL A 80 -0.76 -12.63 -1.66
CA VAL A 80 -0.44 -11.20 -1.47
C VAL A 80 0.94 -10.91 -2.02
N ILE A 81 1.01 -10.21 -3.14
CA ILE A 81 2.25 -9.86 -3.84
C ILE A 81 2.47 -8.35 -3.73
N ASN A 82 3.31 -7.97 -2.80
CA ASN A 82 3.45 -6.58 -2.35
C ASN A 82 4.38 -5.74 -3.24
N LEU A 83 4.04 -5.59 -4.50
CA LEU A 83 4.77 -4.77 -5.45
C LEU A 83 4.52 -3.27 -5.21
N GLY A 84 5.15 -2.68 -4.20
CA GLY A 84 5.17 -1.22 -4.05
C GLY A 84 4.29 -0.60 -2.98
N ALA A 85 3.42 -1.35 -2.29
CA ALA A 85 2.63 -0.83 -1.17
C ALA A 85 3.16 -1.30 0.17
N ASP A 86 4.40 -0.99 0.45
CA ASP A 86 5.12 -1.40 1.63
C ASP A 86 5.76 -0.18 2.30
N GLU A 87 5.90 -0.21 3.61
CA GLU A 87 6.56 0.84 4.39
C GLU A 87 8.05 1.01 4.03
N SER A 88 8.70 -0.04 3.49
CA SER A 88 10.11 -0.03 3.09
C SER A 88 10.37 0.62 1.73
N ARG A 89 9.37 1.18 1.06
CA ARG A 89 9.52 1.59 -0.33
C ARG A 89 9.39 3.08 -0.57
N LEU A 90 10.47 3.65 -1.11
CA LEU A 90 10.54 5.01 -1.64
C LEU A 90 10.16 5.11 -3.13
N GLY A 91 9.88 4.03 -3.78
CA GLY A 91 9.58 3.99 -5.18
C GLY A 91 9.75 2.59 -5.72
N GLY A 92 9.09 2.26 -6.78
CA GLY A 92 9.15 0.94 -7.39
C GLY A 92 8.12 0.82 -8.48
N ALA A 93 8.09 -0.36 -9.06
CA ALA A 93 7.06 -0.73 -10.00
C ALA A 93 5.68 -0.55 -9.38
N GLN A 94 4.70 -0.31 -10.20
CA GLN A 94 3.32 0.00 -9.82
C GLN A 94 3.25 1.29 -8.98
N ASP A 95 2.84 1.25 -7.74
CA ASP A 95 2.37 2.40 -6.99
C ASP A 95 3.33 2.95 -5.95
N GLY A 96 4.51 2.32 -5.79
CA GLY A 96 5.46 2.65 -4.73
C GLY A 96 5.94 4.10 -4.73
N ALA A 97 6.13 4.69 -5.91
CA ALA A 97 6.59 6.08 -6.02
C ALA A 97 5.62 7.12 -5.45
N ALA A 98 4.33 6.79 -5.38
CA ALA A 98 3.28 7.66 -4.85
C ALA A 98 2.95 7.38 -3.37
N ASN A 99 3.53 6.34 -2.77
CA ASN A 99 3.38 6.00 -1.35
C ASN A 99 4.32 6.86 -0.47
N THR A 100 4.18 8.17 -0.54
CA THR A 100 5.08 9.11 0.12
C THR A 100 4.89 9.18 1.64
N THR A 101 3.75 8.73 2.15
CA THR A 101 3.50 8.62 3.59
C THR A 101 3.88 7.26 4.18
N ARG A 102 4.50 6.38 3.38
CA ARG A 102 5.02 5.07 3.83
C ARG A 102 3.96 4.22 4.54
N ILE A 103 2.75 4.12 3.98
CA ILE A 103 1.69 3.24 4.48
C ILE A 103 1.81 1.84 3.89
N ALA A 104 1.27 0.85 4.61
CA ALA A 104 1.11 -0.49 4.09
C ALA A 104 -0.17 -0.58 3.25
N GLY A 105 -0.14 -1.31 2.15
CA GLY A 105 -1.30 -1.67 1.34
C GLY A 105 -1.40 -3.18 1.16
N ILE A 106 -2.45 -3.63 0.48
CA ILE A 106 -2.64 -5.04 0.13
C ILE A 106 -2.77 -5.15 -1.38
N ASN A 107 -1.97 -6.03 -1.99
CA ASN A 107 -2.00 -6.27 -3.43
C ASN A 107 -2.24 -7.76 -3.69
N LEU A 108 -3.48 -8.16 -3.87
CA LEU A 108 -3.84 -9.52 -4.19
C LEU A 108 -3.39 -9.88 -5.62
N ARG A 109 -2.64 -10.99 -5.74
CA ARG A 109 -2.14 -11.55 -7.01
C ARG A 109 -1.29 -10.58 -7.84
N GLY A 110 -0.82 -9.48 -7.26
CA GLY A 110 -0.04 -8.46 -7.96
C GLY A 110 -0.83 -7.65 -9.01
N ILE A 111 -2.15 -7.71 -8.98
CA ILE A 111 -3.03 -7.00 -9.92
C ILE A 111 -2.99 -5.49 -9.68
N GLY A 112 -2.93 -5.08 -8.42
CA GLY A 112 -2.82 -3.69 -7.97
C GLY A 112 -3.39 -3.49 -6.57
N ASN A 113 -2.80 -2.57 -5.81
CA ASN A 113 -3.31 -2.23 -4.48
C ASN A 113 -4.70 -1.59 -4.53
N GLU A 114 -4.97 -0.79 -5.55
CA GLU A 114 -6.25 -0.12 -5.76
C GLU A 114 -7.33 -1.06 -6.29
N ALA A 115 -6.94 -2.24 -6.79
CA ALA A 115 -7.84 -3.29 -7.25
C ALA A 115 -8.21 -4.29 -6.14
N THR A 116 -7.70 -4.09 -4.91
CA THR A 116 -7.96 -4.92 -3.73
C THR A 116 -8.78 -4.13 -2.72
N LEU A 117 -10.00 -4.54 -2.47
CA LEU A 117 -10.89 -3.88 -1.52
C LEU A 117 -10.60 -4.33 -0.09
N LEU A 118 -10.32 -3.37 0.81
CA LEU A 118 -10.20 -3.60 2.25
C LEU A 118 -11.48 -3.21 2.96
N LEU A 119 -11.98 -4.13 3.79
CA LEU A 119 -13.17 -3.93 4.62
C LEU A 119 -12.85 -4.18 6.10
N VAL A 120 -13.59 -3.51 6.97
CA VAL A 120 -13.63 -3.80 8.41
C VAL A 120 -15.07 -4.19 8.77
N ASN A 121 -15.26 -5.44 9.16
CA ASN A 121 -16.60 -6.02 9.42
C ASN A 121 -17.60 -5.77 8.26
N GLY A 122 -17.14 -5.90 7.03
CA GLY A 122 -17.93 -5.71 5.81
C GLY A 122 -18.15 -4.25 5.38
N ARG A 123 -17.50 -3.25 6.03
CA ARG A 123 -17.64 -1.82 5.72
C ARG A 123 -16.36 -1.25 5.15
N ARG A 124 -16.51 -0.36 4.16
CA ARG A 124 -15.40 0.39 3.57
C ARG A 124 -14.77 1.33 4.58
N ILE A 125 -13.49 1.62 4.40
CA ILE A 125 -12.74 2.63 5.16
C ILE A 125 -12.21 3.69 4.20
N ALA A 126 -12.11 4.94 4.67
CA ALA A 126 -11.53 6.02 3.90
C ALA A 126 -10.06 5.72 3.56
N SER A 127 -9.70 5.97 2.31
CA SER A 127 -8.33 5.77 1.83
C SER A 127 -7.34 6.71 2.53
N ALA A 128 -6.13 6.22 2.73
CA ALA A 128 -4.98 6.94 3.29
C ALA A 128 -4.04 7.42 2.16
N GLY A 129 -3.13 8.33 2.51
CA GLY A 129 -2.12 8.89 1.63
C GLY A 129 -2.43 10.30 1.14
N VAL A 130 -1.39 11.01 0.71
CA VAL A 130 -1.50 12.42 0.27
C VAL A 130 -1.47 12.60 -1.24
N ILE A 131 -0.88 11.64 -1.99
CA ILE A 131 -0.73 11.67 -3.45
C ILE A 131 -1.48 10.50 -4.10
N LYS A 132 -1.63 9.39 -3.39
CA LYS A 132 -2.32 8.19 -3.84
C LYS A 132 -3.25 7.67 -2.76
N ALA A 133 -4.42 7.19 -3.20
CA ALA A 133 -5.38 6.55 -2.33
C ALA A 133 -4.97 5.08 -2.08
N LEU A 134 -4.64 4.72 -0.85
CA LEU A 134 -4.30 3.35 -0.43
C LEU A 134 -5.12 2.97 0.81
N SER A 135 -5.43 1.71 0.98
CA SER A 135 -6.13 1.20 2.17
C SER A 135 -5.13 0.54 3.12
N ASP A 136 -4.89 1.15 4.30
CA ASP A 136 -3.95 0.65 5.33
C ASP A 136 -4.64 -0.36 6.26
N PRO A 137 -4.29 -1.67 6.23
CA PRO A 137 -4.88 -2.66 7.14
C PRO A 137 -4.49 -2.44 8.61
N ASN A 138 -3.42 -1.68 8.87
CA ASN A 138 -2.94 -1.41 10.22
C ASN A 138 -3.78 -0.35 10.97
N VAL A 139 -4.86 0.16 10.38
CA VAL A 139 -5.83 0.99 11.11
C VAL A 139 -6.59 0.20 12.18
N ILE A 140 -6.61 -1.14 12.09
CA ILE A 140 -7.16 -2.04 13.10
C ILE A 140 -6.00 -2.70 13.85
N PRO A 141 -5.95 -2.58 15.20
CA PRO A 141 -4.90 -3.20 15.99
C PRO A 141 -5.01 -4.73 15.91
N ALA A 142 -3.86 -5.42 15.83
CA ALA A 142 -3.83 -6.88 15.77
C ALA A 142 -4.56 -7.54 16.97
N ALA A 143 -4.56 -6.88 18.14
CA ALA A 143 -5.28 -7.33 19.32
C ALA A 143 -6.81 -7.36 19.15
N ALA A 144 -7.37 -6.54 18.25
CA ALA A 144 -8.81 -6.52 17.98
C ALA A 144 -9.25 -7.47 16.87
N VAL A 145 -8.30 -8.06 16.11
CA VAL A 145 -8.61 -8.97 14.99
C VAL A 145 -9.04 -10.33 15.54
N GLU A 146 -10.18 -10.82 15.10
CA GLU A 146 -10.68 -12.19 15.33
C GLU A 146 -10.22 -13.12 14.21
N ARG A 147 -10.35 -12.67 12.96
CA ARG A 147 -9.88 -13.35 11.77
C ARG A 147 -9.78 -12.41 10.57
N LEU A 148 -9.00 -12.79 9.60
CA LEU A 148 -8.99 -12.20 8.27
C LEU A 148 -9.69 -13.15 7.30
N GLU A 149 -10.62 -12.64 6.52
CA GLU A 149 -11.27 -13.36 5.43
C GLU A 149 -10.85 -12.75 4.10
N VAL A 150 -10.25 -13.54 3.22
CA VAL A 150 -9.73 -13.09 1.92
C VAL A 150 -10.43 -13.82 0.81
N VAL A 151 -11.21 -13.09 0.00
CA VAL A 151 -11.85 -13.58 -1.21
C VAL A 151 -10.98 -13.17 -2.38
N VAL A 152 -10.29 -14.14 -3.00
CA VAL A 152 -9.37 -13.92 -4.12
C VAL A 152 -10.08 -14.04 -5.48
N ASP A 153 -11.25 -13.44 -5.60
CA ASP A 153 -12.11 -13.48 -6.80
C ASP A 153 -12.83 -12.15 -6.96
N GLY A 154 -13.19 -11.77 -8.18
CA GLY A 154 -13.95 -10.55 -8.42
C GLY A 154 -15.25 -10.52 -7.61
N ALA A 155 -15.46 -9.47 -6.86
CA ALA A 155 -16.55 -9.36 -5.91
C ALA A 155 -17.35 -8.05 -6.01
N SER A 156 -17.26 -7.34 -7.14
CA SER A 156 -17.98 -6.06 -7.32
C SER A 156 -19.49 -6.22 -7.31
N ALA A 157 -20.03 -7.38 -7.71
CA ALA A 157 -21.44 -7.70 -7.59
C ALA A 157 -21.97 -7.71 -6.14
N ILE A 158 -21.07 -7.89 -5.15
CA ILE A 158 -21.40 -7.90 -3.72
C ILE A 158 -20.99 -6.60 -3.04
N TYR A 159 -19.79 -6.06 -3.35
CA TYR A 159 -19.18 -4.96 -2.59
C TYR A 159 -18.98 -3.67 -3.40
N GLY A 160 -19.26 -3.65 -4.71
CA GLY A 160 -19.08 -2.50 -5.60
C GLY A 160 -17.62 -2.33 -6.07
N SER A 161 -17.22 -1.09 -6.33
CA SER A 161 -15.90 -0.72 -6.85
C SER A 161 -14.73 -1.32 -6.04
N ASP A 162 -13.55 -1.42 -6.68
CA ASP A 162 -12.24 -1.78 -6.10
C ASP A 162 -12.07 -3.29 -5.76
N ALA A 163 -13.13 -4.09 -5.88
CA ALA A 163 -13.09 -5.53 -5.64
C ALA A 163 -12.78 -6.35 -6.91
N VAL A 164 -11.75 -5.92 -7.69
CA VAL A 164 -11.33 -6.57 -8.94
C VAL A 164 -10.45 -7.78 -8.67
N ALA A 165 -9.37 -7.60 -7.92
CA ALA A 165 -8.45 -8.66 -7.49
C ALA A 165 -9.03 -9.50 -6.35
N GLY A 166 -9.97 -8.93 -5.62
CA GLY A 166 -10.62 -9.55 -4.48
C GLY A 166 -10.89 -8.60 -3.32
N VAL A 167 -11.24 -9.20 -2.19
CA VAL A 167 -11.62 -8.49 -0.97
C VAL A 167 -10.85 -9.06 0.22
N VAL A 168 -10.31 -8.19 1.06
CA VAL A 168 -9.79 -8.54 2.38
C VAL A 168 -10.72 -7.92 3.43
N ASN A 169 -11.33 -8.75 4.26
CA ASN A 169 -12.23 -8.30 5.30
C ASN A 169 -11.63 -8.62 6.67
N ILE A 170 -11.36 -7.59 7.45
CA ILE A 170 -10.89 -7.71 8.82
C ILE A 170 -12.11 -7.90 9.71
N ILE A 171 -12.31 -9.10 10.24
CA ILE A 171 -13.35 -9.39 11.21
C ILE A 171 -12.78 -9.17 12.61
N THR A 172 -13.42 -8.30 13.37
CA THR A 172 -12.98 -7.94 14.71
C THR A 172 -13.63 -8.81 15.79
N ARG A 173 -12.97 -8.89 16.93
CA ARG A 173 -13.47 -9.65 18.10
C ARG A 173 -14.80 -9.10 18.59
N ARG A 174 -15.71 -10.02 18.93
CA ARG A 174 -17.01 -9.76 19.53
C ARG A 174 -17.24 -10.80 20.63
N ASN A 175 -18.18 -10.56 21.52
CA ASN A 175 -18.55 -11.50 22.58
C ASN A 175 -17.36 -11.96 23.46
N PHE A 176 -16.29 -11.17 23.50
CA PHE A 176 -15.16 -11.44 24.38
C PHE A 176 -15.53 -11.11 25.83
N LYS A 177 -15.13 -11.97 26.78
CA LYS A 177 -15.35 -11.77 28.20
C LYS A 177 -14.01 -11.79 28.95
N GLY A 178 -13.72 -10.75 29.69
CA GLY A 178 -12.49 -10.59 30.46
C GLY A 178 -11.60 -9.47 29.93
N ALA A 179 -10.33 -9.54 30.28
CA ALA A 179 -9.31 -8.60 29.83
C ALA A 179 -8.07 -9.37 29.36
N GLU A 180 -7.32 -8.78 28.42
CA GLU A 180 -6.05 -9.34 27.96
C GLU A 180 -5.04 -8.19 27.81
N THR A 181 -3.90 -8.33 28.45
CA THR A 181 -2.75 -7.41 28.35
C THR A 181 -1.63 -8.13 27.60
N SER A 182 -1.05 -7.50 26.60
CA SER A 182 0.08 -8.04 25.85
C SER A 182 1.19 -7.01 25.72
N LEU A 183 2.42 -7.48 25.93
CA LEU A 183 3.66 -6.74 25.73
C LEU A 183 4.55 -7.52 24.78
N ARG A 184 4.97 -6.90 23.69
CA ARG A 184 5.94 -7.46 22.75
C ARG A 184 7.14 -6.54 22.61
N TYR A 185 8.32 -7.12 22.62
CA TYR A 185 9.56 -6.49 22.23
C TYR A 185 10.24 -7.32 21.14
N GLY A 186 10.51 -6.69 20.00
CA GLY A 186 11.25 -7.29 18.89
C GLY A 186 12.51 -6.50 18.61
N THR A 187 13.60 -7.20 18.27
CA THR A 187 14.89 -6.61 17.91
C THR A 187 15.47 -7.32 16.69
N ALA A 188 16.00 -6.52 15.77
CA ALA A 188 16.85 -6.95 14.66
C ALA A 188 18.11 -6.09 14.70
N ASP A 189 19.06 -6.35 13.81
CA ASP A 189 20.23 -5.50 13.68
C ASP A 189 19.82 -4.06 13.34
N ALA A 190 20.24 -3.09 14.19
CA ALA A 190 19.92 -1.67 14.13
C ALA A 190 18.42 -1.29 14.18
N LEU A 191 17.51 -2.26 14.47
CA LEU A 191 16.08 -1.99 14.52
C LEU A 191 15.44 -2.60 15.77
N ASN A 192 14.51 -1.87 16.40
CA ASN A 192 13.68 -2.41 17.46
C ASN A 192 12.20 -2.02 17.27
N GLN A 193 11.32 -2.89 17.79
CA GLN A 193 9.87 -2.71 17.75
C GLN A 193 9.28 -3.02 19.13
N LYS A 194 8.34 -2.21 19.59
CA LYS A 194 7.62 -2.39 20.86
C LYS A 194 6.13 -2.31 20.57
N VAL A 195 5.38 -3.28 21.07
CA VAL A 195 3.93 -3.28 20.98
C VAL A 195 3.36 -3.51 22.39
N PHE A 196 2.48 -2.62 22.80
CA PHE A 196 1.64 -2.79 23.98
C PHE A 196 0.19 -2.85 23.53
N SER A 197 -0.56 -3.86 23.97
CA SER A 197 -2.00 -3.90 23.73
C SER A 197 -2.77 -4.26 25.00
N GLN A 198 -3.96 -3.68 25.13
CA GLN A 198 -4.92 -3.96 26.18
C GLN A 198 -6.29 -4.15 25.56
N THR A 199 -6.95 -5.27 25.87
CA THR A 199 -8.33 -5.50 25.47
C THR A 199 -9.22 -5.73 26.69
N PHE A 200 -10.48 -5.33 26.57
CA PHE A 200 -11.54 -5.59 27.53
C PHE A 200 -12.80 -6.06 26.81
N GLY A 201 -13.49 -6.98 27.41
CA GLY A 201 -14.78 -7.43 26.91
C GLY A 201 -15.72 -7.77 28.04
N SER A 202 -17.00 -7.53 27.78
CA SER A 202 -18.08 -7.90 28.68
C SER A 202 -19.27 -8.36 27.87
N THR A 203 -19.96 -9.39 28.37
CA THR A 203 -21.21 -9.89 27.79
C THR A 203 -22.29 -9.90 28.86
N TRP A 204 -23.50 -9.52 28.47
CA TRP A 204 -24.70 -9.57 29.34
C TRP A 204 -25.89 -10.10 28.54
N ASN A 205 -27.02 -10.33 29.21
CA ASN A 205 -28.20 -10.81 28.51
C ASN A 205 -28.61 -9.83 27.38
N GLY A 206 -28.50 -10.30 26.14
CA GLY A 206 -28.81 -9.54 24.94
C GLY A 206 -27.74 -8.58 24.47
N GLY A 207 -26.52 -8.53 25.07
CA GLY A 207 -25.51 -7.57 24.61
C GLY A 207 -24.09 -7.97 24.84
N SER A 208 -23.19 -7.23 24.17
CA SER A 208 -21.74 -7.35 24.31
C SER A 208 -21.05 -5.99 24.11
N LEU A 209 -19.92 -5.82 24.77
CA LEU A 209 -18.98 -4.72 24.60
C LEU A 209 -17.59 -5.30 24.43
N PHE A 210 -16.86 -4.82 23.43
CA PHE A 210 -15.44 -5.11 23.22
C PHE A 210 -14.69 -3.80 23.01
N PHE A 211 -13.58 -3.64 23.70
CA PHE A 211 -12.68 -2.49 23.62
C PHE A 211 -11.24 -2.98 23.44
N ALA A 212 -10.47 -2.33 22.58
CA ALA A 212 -9.04 -2.57 22.40
C ALA A 212 -8.26 -1.25 22.30
N LEU A 213 -7.10 -1.23 22.93
CA LEU A 213 -6.08 -0.18 22.83
C LEU A 213 -4.77 -0.82 22.42
N GLU A 214 -4.05 -0.20 21.47
CA GLU A 214 -2.71 -0.64 21.08
C GLU A 214 -1.78 0.55 20.83
N HIS A 215 -0.57 0.45 21.37
CA HIS A 215 0.56 1.31 21.05
C HIS A 215 1.65 0.48 20.38
N ASN A 216 2.04 0.86 19.16
CA ASN A 216 3.10 0.23 18.38
C ASN A 216 4.15 1.28 18.01
N SER A 217 5.41 1.03 18.34
CA SER A 217 6.53 1.89 17.99
C SER A 217 7.68 1.08 17.38
N ARG A 218 8.29 1.62 16.34
CA ARG A 218 9.45 1.04 15.65
C ARG A 218 10.47 2.14 15.39
N SER A 219 11.77 1.86 15.64
CA SER A 219 12.87 2.74 15.20
C SER A 219 12.99 2.74 13.69
N SER A 220 13.68 3.74 13.11
CA SER A 220 14.11 3.69 11.71
C SER A 220 15.12 2.55 11.50
N LEU A 221 15.25 2.13 10.23
CA LEU A 221 16.33 1.30 9.73
C LEU A 221 17.04 2.08 8.64
N SER A 222 18.27 2.52 8.90
CA SER A 222 19.07 3.26 7.95
C SER A 222 19.65 2.35 6.85
N GLY A 223 19.81 2.88 5.64
CA GLY A 223 20.58 2.21 4.60
C GLY A 223 22.04 1.99 4.96
N ALA A 224 22.59 2.80 5.88
CA ALA A 224 23.96 2.62 6.40
C ALA A 224 24.12 1.31 7.20
N ASP A 225 23.03 0.79 7.77
CA ASP A 225 23.02 -0.44 8.56
C ASP A 225 22.93 -1.72 7.69
N ARG A 226 22.87 -1.57 6.37
CA ARG A 226 22.73 -2.67 5.41
C ARG A 226 23.69 -2.52 4.24
N ASP A 227 24.68 -3.41 4.15
CA ASP A 227 25.67 -3.36 3.07
C ASP A 227 25.04 -3.52 1.68
N PHE A 228 23.93 -4.26 1.60
CA PHE A 228 23.20 -4.44 0.34
C PHE A 228 22.47 -3.16 -0.13
N ALA A 229 22.29 -2.16 0.72
CA ALA A 229 21.66 -0.89 0.35
C ALA A 229 22.60 0.07 -0.40
N SER A 230 23.92 -0.14 -0.31
CA SER A 230 24.92 0.70 -1.00
C SER A 230 24.72 0.70 -2.52
N TYR A 231 24.86 1.87 -3.13
CA TYR A 231 24.91 2.00 -4.59
C TYR A 231 26.31 1.76 -5.17
N ASP A 232 27.34 1.57 -4.32
CA ASP A 232 28.58 0.92 -4.73
C ASP A 232 28.36 -0.60 -4.76
N ARG A 233 28.09 -1.12 -5.94
CA ARG A 233 27.75 -2.53 -6.17
C ARG A 233 28.95 -3.38 -6.59
N SER A 234 30.16 -2.79 -6.62
CA SER A 234 31.38 -3.47 -7.10
C SER A 234 31.66 -4.78 -6.35
N ALA A 235 31.44 -4.80 -5.03
CA ALA A 235 31.59 -5.99 -4.20
C ALA A 235 30.52 -7.08 -4.45
N ARG A 236 29.43 -6.74 -5.15
CA ARG A 236 28.30 -7.64 -5.46
C ARG A 236 28.15 -7.96 -6.95
N GLY A 237 29.23 -7.76 -7.73
CA GLY A 237 29.26 -8.06 -9.18
C GLY A 237 28.68 -6.97 -10.08
N GLY A 238 28.34 -5.81 -9.55
CA GLY A 238 27.89 -4.65 -10.30
C GLY A 238 28.99 -3.58 -10.46
N SER A 239 28.60 -2.39 -10.91
CA SER A 239 29.45 -1.21 -10.99
C SER A 239 29.19 -0.26 -9.83
N ASP A 240 30.11 0.69 -9.60
CA ASP A 240 29.86 1.82 -8.71
C ASP A 240 28.83 2.77 -9.32
N ALA A 241 27.58 2.68 -8.85
CA ALA A 241 26.44 3.48 -9.28
C ALA A 241 26.12 4.63 -8.33
N ARG A 242 27.03 4.94 -7.38
CA ARG A 242 26.88 6.11 -6.51
C ARG A 242 26.76 7.39 -7.34
N SER A 243 25.93 8.32 -6.88
CA SER A 243 25.66 9.57 -7.57
C SER A 243 26.92 10.44 -7.71
N THR A 244 27.13 11.04 -8.88
CA THR A 244 28.14 12.10 -9.09
C THR A 244 27.63 13.48 -8.64
N LEU A 245 26.35 13.62 -8.31
CA LEU A 245 25.81 14.74 -7.55
C LEU A 245 26.29 14.61 -6.11
N ALA A 246 27.41 15.18 -5.79
CA ALA A 246 28.17 14.93 -4.56
C ALA A 246 28.51 16.22 -3.80
N SER A 247 29.07 16.07 -2.61
CA SER A 247 29.69 17.15 -1.83
C SER A 247 31.05 16.65 -1.28
N PRO A 248 32.21 17.17 -1.75
CA PRO A 248 32.36 18.20 -2.80
C PRO A 248 31.78 17.79 -4.15
N GLY A 249 31.31 18.76 -4.93
CA GLY A 249 30.71 18.53 -6.23
C GLY A 249 31.74 18.21 -7.35
N ASN A 250 31.25 18.17 -8.58
CA ASN A 250 32.05 18.01 -9.79
C ASN A 250 31.67 19.07 -10.82
N ILE A 251 32.63 19.69 -11.50
CA ILE A 251 32.34 20.49 -12.71
C ILE A 251 32.22 19.52 -13.87
N LEU A 252 31.10 19.59 -14.60
CA LEU A 252 30.79 18.73 -15.76
C LEU A 252 30.91 19.51 -17.07
N ASN A 253 31.69 18.99 -18.02
CA ASN A 253 31.73 19.46 -19.39
C ASN A 253 31.60 18.28 -20.36
N GLY A 254 30.45 18.17 -21.04
CA GLY A 254 30.10 16.98 -21.81
C GLY A 254 30.09 15.74 -20.92
N THR A 255 30.99 14.81 -21.12
CA THR A 255 31.17 13.60 -20.28
C THR A 255 32.34 13.72 -19.30
N THR A 256 33.15 14.75 -19.43
CA THR A 256 34.37 14.96 -18.59
C THR A 256 34.02 15.64 -17.29
N ARG A 257 34.49 15.07 -16.18
CA ARG A 257 34.31 15.61 -14.83
C ARG A 257 35.65 16.14 -14.27
N TYR A 258 35.54 17.29 -13.62
CA TYR A 258 36.62 17.93 -12.87
C TYR A 258 36.17 17.93 -11.40
N PRO A 259 36.64 16.99 -10.57
CA PRO A 259 36.25 16.91 -9.17
C PRO A 259 36.69 18.15 -8.41
N LEU A 260 35.80 18.71 -7.61
CA LEU A 260 36.12 19.82 -6.73
C LEU A 260 36.93 19.31 -5.51
N PRO A 261 38.00 19.98 -5.08
CA PRO A 261 38.70 19.58 -3.88
C PRO A 261 37.89 19.88 -2.62
N ALA A 262 38.20 19.18 -1.53
CA ALA A 262 37.66 19.53 -0.23
C ALA A 262 38.10 20.90 0.22
N GLY A 263 37.19 21.74 0.71
CA GLY A 263 37.48 23.08 1.19
C GLY A 263 36.34 24.07 0.98
N SER A 264 36.58 25.33 1.29
CA SER A 264 35.57 26.39 1.17
C SER A 264 35.21 26.76 -0.28
N GLY A 265 35.99 26.35 -1.26
CA GLY A 265 35.86 26.78 -2.65
C GLY A 265 36.28 28.22 -2.91
N VAL A 266 36.62 28.97 -1.86
CA VAL A 266 37.13 30.34 -1.99
C VAL A 266 38.62 30.33 -2.34
N GLY A 267 38.99 31.08 -3.38
CA GLY A 267 40.38 31.16 -3.83
C GLY A 267 40.83 29.93 -4.66
N LEU A 268 39.93 29.08 -5.11
CA LEU A 268 40.23 28.04 -6.10
C LEU A 268 40.78 28.68 -7.39
N THR A 269 41.86 28.10 -7.93
CA THR A 269 42.42 28.50 -9.19
C THR A 269 42.05 27.53 -10.32
N PRO A 270 41.96 27.99 -11.58
CA PRO A 270 41.69 27.11 -12.73
C PRO A 270 42.65 25.92 -12.86
N ALA A 271 43.92 26.07 -12.42
CA ALA A 271 44.93 25.04 -12.48
C ALA A 271 44.72 23.88 -11.48
N GLN A 272 43.96 24.11 -10.40
CA GLN A 272 43.60 23.08 -9.41
C GLN A 272 42.46 22.16 -9.89
N LEU A 273 41.73 22.60 -10.90
CA LEU A 273 40.60 21.89 -11.46
C LEU A 273 41.06 21.00 -12.63
N VAL A 274 41.48 19.78 -12.30
CA VAL A 274 42.01 18.81 -13.26
C VAL A 274 40.98 17.71 -13.49
N ALA A 275 40.82 17.26 -14.73
CA ALA A 275 39.97 16.12 -15.07
C ALA A 275 40.43 14.87 -14.31
N GLY A 276 39.49 14.16 -13.73
CA GLY A 276 39.79 13.00 -12.87
C GLY A 276 38.59 12.17 -12.48
N THR A 277 38.82 11.28 -11.51
CA THR A 277 37.75 10.45 -10.93
C THR A 277 36.75 11.34 -10.18
N ALA A 278 35.47 11.25 -10.55
CA ALA A 278 34.42 12.05 -9.96
C ALA A 278 34.27 11.80 -8.45
N ASN A 279 33.98 12.85 -7.70
CA ASN A 279 33.45 12.74 -6.36
C ASN A 279 32.07 12.04 -6.42
N ARG A 280 31.75 11.20 -5.41
CA ARG A 280 30.55 10.40 -5.39
C ARG A 280 29.85 10.46 -4.03
N PHE A 281 28.52 10.28 -4.02
CA PHE A 281 27.68 10.21 -2.84
C PHE A 281 26.81 8.95 -2.89
N ASP A 282 26.68 8.25 -1.77
CA ASP A 282 25.89 7.02 -1.66
C ASP A 282 24.50 7.31 -1.07
N ASP A 283 23.54 7.60 -1.94
CA ASP A 283 22.15 7.81 -1.54
C ASP A 283 21.55 6.58 -0.87
N GLY A 284 21.97 5.38 -1.31
CA GLY A 284 21.46 4.11 -0.78
C GLY A 284 21.77 3.91 0.69
N ARG A 285 22.95 4.34 1.14
CA ARG A 285 23.36 4.29 2.54
C ARG A 285 22.82 5.46 3.38
N TYR A 286 22.46 6.56 2.75
CA TYR A 286 22.00 7.75 3.46
C TYR A 286 20.51 7.71 3.79
N ASN A 287 19.69 7.14 2.89
CA ASN A 287 18.25 7.05 3.06
C ASN A 287 17.87 5.98 4.09
N ASP A 288 16.78 6.22 4.83
CA ASP A 288 16.16 5.16 5.63
C ASP A 288 15.50 4.11 4.71
N LEU A 289 15.73 2.85 5.01
CA LEU A 289 15.03 1.71 4.39
C LEU A 289 13.62 1.56 4.99
N LEU A 290 13.50 1.85 6.30
CA LEU A 290 12.23 1.90 7.03
C LEU A 290 12.19 3.15 7.89
N PRO A 291 11.10 3.93 7.87
CA PRO A 291 10.96 5.11 8.72
C PRO A 291 10.78 4.73 10.20
N GLU A 292 11.19 5.61 11.12
CA GLU A 292 10.67 5.59 12.48
C GLU A 292 9.15 5.77 12.43
N GLN A 293 8.42 4.98 13.23
CA GLN A 293 6.98 5.20 13.38
C GLN A 293 6.47 4.95 14.78
N LYS A 294 5.39 5.66 15.12
CA LYS A 294 4.60 5.47 16.34
C LYS A 294 3.13 5.45 15.95
N ARG A 295 2.41 4.42 16.37
CA ARG A 295 0.98 4.24 16.08
C ARG A 295 0.22 3.97 17.37
N ASP A 296 -0.81 4.76 17.60
CA ASP A 296 -1.76 4.62 18.69
C ASP A 296 -3.13 4.34 18.12
N THR A 297 -3.76 3.24 18.54
CA THR A 297 -5.06 2.82 18.03
C THR A 297 -6.02 2.50 19.16
N VAL A 298 -7.27 2.94 19.01
CA VAL A 298 -8.40 2.57 19.88
C VAL A 298 -9.49 1.97 19.01
N PHE A 299 -10.08 0.88 19.45
CA PHE A 299 -11.20 0.20 18.81
C PHE A 299 -12.32 -0.10 19.82
N LEU A 300 -13.58 0.04 19.39
CA LEU A 300 -14.78 -0.23 20.18
C LEU A 300 -15.84 -0.94 19.31
N ASP A 301 -16.42 -2.03 19.83
CA ASP A 301 -17.65 -2.67 19.30
C ASP A 301 -18.64 -2.83 20.45
N ALA A 302 -19.88 -2.39 20.27
CA ALA A 302 -20.94 -2.50 21.24
C ALA A 302 -22.24 -2.95 20.56
N ARG A 303 -22.94 -3.90 21.17
CA ARG A 303 -24.19 -4.46 20.65
C ARG A 303 -25.17 -4.66 21.76
N HIS A 304 -26.46 -4.44 21.45
CA HIS A 304 -27.53 -4.74 22.41
C HIS A 304 -28.83 -5.10 21.69
N ARG A 305 -29.43 -6.23 22.07
CA ARG A 305 -30.70 -6.72 21.55
C ARG A 305 -31.84 -6.39 22.54
N LEU A 306 -32.86 -5.74 22.04
CA LEU A 306 -34.11 -5.45 22.74
C LEU A 306 -35.28 -6.13 22.00
N GLY A 307 -35.68 -7.30 22.47
CA GLY A 307 -36.68 -8.13 21.78
C GLY A 307 -36.18 -8.52 20.37
N ARG A 308 -36.92 -8.11 19.35
CA ARG A 308 -36.58 -8.36 17.95
C ARG A 308 -35.61 -7.35 17.34
N TRP A 309 -35.25 -6.28 18.06
CA TRP A 309 -34.37 -5.23 17.59
C TRP A 309 -32.95 -5.42 18.14
N GLU A 310 -31.94 -5.30 17.30
CA GLU A 310 -30.53 -5.25 17.71
C GLU A 310 -29.94 -3.92 17.28
N PHE A 311 -29.39 -3.20 18.25
CA PHE A 311 -28.64 -1.96 18.06
C PHE A 311 -27.16 -2.27 18.16
N TRP A 312 -26.37 -1.70 17.26
CA TRP A 312 -24.93 -1.89 17.29
C TRP A 312 -24.21 -0.60 16.96
N TYR A 313 -23.02 -0.48 17.51
CA TYR A 313 -22.05 0.56 17.23
C TYR A 313 -20.66 -0.06 17.09
N GLN A 314 -19.88 0.45 16.12
CA GLN A 314 -18.49 0.13 15.93
C GLN A 314 -17.71 1.39 15.62
N GLY A 315 -16.52 1.58 16.24
CA GLY A 315 -15.65 2.70 15.94
C GLY A 315 -14.19 2.38 16.16
N PHE A 316 -13.34 3.06 15.41
CA PHE A 316 -11.90 3.09 15.68
C PHE A 316 -11.34 4.48 15.44
N TYR A 317 -10.23 4.77 16.10
CA TYR A 317 -9.36 5.91 15.85
C TYR A 317 -7.91 5.45 15.91
N THR A 318 -7.15 5.76 14.85
CA THR A 318 -5.74 5.44 14.72
C THR A 318 -4.97 6.70 14.41
N LYS A 319 -3.90 6.95 15.16
CA LYS A 319 -2.92 8.00 14.90
C LYS A 319 -1.57 7.37 14.66
N ARG A 320 -1.01 7.59 13.46
CA ARG A 320 0.35 7.18 13.10
C ARG A 320 1.20 8.41 12.82
N ASN A 321 2.37 8.51 13.46
CA ASN A 321 3.40 9.49 13.11
C ASN A 321 4.61 8.75 12.53
N PHE A 322 5.30 9.37 11.58
CA PHE A 322 6.51 8.82 11.01
C PHE A 322 7.58 9.88 10.76
N VAL A 323 8.84 9.45 10.79
CA VAL A 323 10.01 10.24 10.43
C VAL A 323 10.90 9.39 9.54
N ASP A 324 11.27 9.93 8.40
CA ASP A 324 12.08 9.28 7.36
C ASP A 324 13.30 10.17 7.06
N HIS A 325 14.52 9.64 7.19
CA HIS A 325 15.72 10.35 6.80
C HIS A 325 15.94 10.13 5.29
N VAL A 326 16.16 11.23 4.59
CA VAL A 326 16.32 11.23 3.13
C VAL A 326 17.60 11.95 2.74
N ALA A 327 18.21 11.56 1.63
CA ALA A 327 19.39 12.23 1.13
C ALA A 327 19.10 13.72 0.84
N PRO A 328 20.07 14.62 1.10
CA PRO A 328 19.92 16.05 0.82
C PRO A 328 19.62 16.32 -0.65
N ALA A 329 18.95 17.44 -0.92
CA ALA A 329 18.69 17.90 -2.27
C ALA A 329 19.98 17.88 -3.11
N SER A 330 19.85 17.57 -4.39
CA SER A 330 20.98 17.55 -5.31
C SER A 330 20.53 17.96 -6.71
N GLY A 331 21.47 18.49 -7.51
CA GLY A 331 21.16 18.88 -8.87
C GLY A 331 22.41 19.31 -9.65
N GLN A 332 22.24 19.45 -10.96
CA GLN A 332 23.22 20.05 -11.82
C GLN A 332 22.98 21.57 -11.87
N LEU A 333 23.86 22.33 -11.27
CA LEU A 333 23.78 23.78 -11.14
C LEU A 333 24.49 24.44 -12.32
N ARG A 334 23.77 25.26 -13.09
CA ARG A 334 24.39 26.11 -14.11
C ARG A 334 24.89 27.42 -13.47
N VAL A 335 26.19 27.55 -13.31
CA VAL A 335 26.87 28.68 -12.67
C VAL A 335 27.40 29.60 -13.73
N PRO A 336 26.84 30.81 -13.93
CA PRO A 336 27.35 31.77 -14.90
C PRO A 336 28.66 32.42 -14.42
N ASN A 337 29.45 32.94 -15.35
CA ASN A 337 30.73 33.62 -15.04
C ASN A 337 30.55 34.96 -14.31
N THR A 338 29.30 35.40 -14.13
CA THR A 338 28.94 36.54 -13.27
C THR A 338 28.95 36.19 -11.79
N ASN A 339 28.90 34.90 -11.42
CA ASN A 339 28.87 34.46 -10.02
C ASN A 339 30.15 34.93 -9.29
N ALA A 340 29.98 35.50 -8.09
CA ALA A 340 31.09 36.04 -7.30
C ALA A 340 32.20 35.04 -6.98
N PHE A 341 31.92 33.75 -7.01
CA PHE A 341 32.86 32.63 -6.71
C PHE A 341 33.24 31.85 -7.95
N PHE A 342 32.92 32.36 -9.16
CA PHE A 342 33.10 31.61 -10.40
C PHE A 342 34.54 31.18 -10.63
N VAL A 343 34.74 29.90 -10.88
CA VAL A 343 35.99 29.33 -11.34
C VAL A 343 35.72 28.25 -12.39
N ALA A 344 36.49 28.23 -13.45
CA ALA A 344 36.43 27.22 -14.49
C ALA A 344 37.76 26.49 -14.65
N PRO A 345 37.80 25.19 -14.98
CA PRO A 345 39.00 24.46 -15.30
C PRO A 345 39.82 25.16 -16.39
N ALA A 346 41.12 25.22 -16.22
CA ALA A 346 42.02 25.86 -17.22
C ALA A 346 41.87 25.21 -18.61
N ALA A 347 41.61 23.93 -18.68
CA ALA A 347 41.41 23.16 -19.91
C ALA A 347 40.17 23.60 -20.73
N LEU A 348 39.22 24.34 -20.16
CA LEU A 348 38.01 24.82 -20.86
C LEU A 348 38.24 26.18 -21.55
N GLY A 349 39.30 26.89 -21.21
CA GLY A 349 39.50 28.27 -21.65
C GLY A 349 38.41 29.22 -21.09
N PRO A 350 38.22 30.37 -21.72
CA PRO A 350 37.14 31.30 -21.33
C PRO A 350 35.75 30.70 -21.64
N VAL A 351 34.95 30.54 -20.61
CA VAL A 351 33.55 30.05 -20.72
C VAL A 351 32.60 31.02 -20.05
N THR A 352 31.35 31.06 -20.53
CA THR A 352 30.32 31.92 -19.95
C THR A 352 29.60 31.28 -18.78
N PHE A 353 29.69 29.96 -18.57
CA PHE A 353 29.16 29.22 -17.44
C PHE A 353 29.89 27.88 -17.26
N VAL A 354 29.74 27.29 -16.10
CA VAL A 354 30.09 25.89 -15.83
C VAL A 354 28.85 25.17 -15.26
N ASN A 355 28.74 23.86 -15.49
CA ASN A 355 27.74 23.03 -14.81
C ASN A 355 28.42 22.34 -13.62
N VAL A 356 27.84 22.48 -12.43
CA VAL A 356 28.35 21.84 -11.20
C VAL A 356 27.36 20.80 -10.76
N GLU A 357 27.74 19.53 -10.73
CA GLU A 357 27.02 18.44 -10.07
C GLU A 357 27.20 18.62 -8.57
N TYR A 358 26.12 19.01 -7.88
CA TYR A 358 26.16 19.46 -6.48
C TYR A 358 25.15 18.75 -5.60
N ARG A 359 25.53 18.57 -4.33
CA ARG A 359 24.64 18.10 -3.26
C ARG A 359 24.67 19.08 -2.10
N PHE A 360 23.47 19.47 -1.63
CA PHE A 360 23.29 20.46 -0.57
C PHE A 360 23.50 19.84 0.83
N LEU A 361 24.62 19.12 1.01
CA LEU A 361 24.90 18.37 2.25
C LEU A 361 25.21 19.30 3.43
N ALA A 362 25.78 20.46 3.18
CA ALA A 362 26.09 21.44 4.23
C ALA A 362 24.88 22.29 4.59
N GLU A 363 24.09 22.60 3.57
CA GLU A 363 22.96 23.49 3.68
C GLU A 363 21.79 22.77 4.36
N ASP A 364 21.69 21.44 4.15
CA ASP A 364 20.66 20.58 4.71
C ASP A 364 21.28 19.23 5.12
N ALA A 365 22.04 19.24 6.22
CA ALA A 365 22.84 18.09 6.65
C ALA A 365 22.02 16.88 7.13
N ASN A 366 20.74 17.07 7.49
CA ASN A 366 19.87 16.00 8.00
C ASN A 366 18.41 16.20 7.57
N PRO A 367 18.16 16.18 6.26
CA PRO A 367 16.81 16.41 5.77
C PRO A 367 15.89 15.27 6.16
N ARG A 368 14.67 15.61 6.54
CA ARG A 368 13.66 14.67 6.99
C ARG A 368 12.38 14.85 6.20
N LEU A 369 11.74 13.73 5.97
CA LEU A 369 10.34 13.66 5.61
C LEU A 369 9.57 13.27 6.85
N VAL A 370 8.79 14.19 7.39
CA VAL A 370 7.99 13.96 8.60
C VAL A 370 6.51 14.01 8.25
N GLY A 371 5.72 13.17 8.89
CA GLY A 371 4.30 13.19 8.65
C GLY A 371 3.48 12.40 9.64
N TYR A 372 2.18 12.41 9.40
CA TYR A 372 1.22 11.60 10.15
C TYR A 372 0.07 11.12 9.26
N GLU A 373 -0.56 10.05 9.69
CA GLU A 373 -1.84 9.55 9.21
C GLU A 373 -2.79 9.37 10.40
N ASN A 374 -3.95 10.02 10.35
CA ASN A 374 -5.01 9.87 11.33
C ASN A 374 -6.23 9.27 10.64
N ALA A 375 -6.55 8.02 10.97
CA ALA A 375 -7.69 7.30 10.42
C ALA A 375 -8.76 7.12 11.49
N GLN A 376 -10.03 7.23 11.10
CA GLN A 376 -11.16 6.95 11.99
C GLN A 376 -12.34 6.41 11.21
N GLN A 377 -13.13 5.58 11.87
CA GLN A 377 -14.44 5.16 11.41
C GLN A 377 -15.41 5.13 12.60
N ASN A 378 -16.64 5.57 12.37
CA ASN A 378 -17.75 5.42 13.27
C ASN A 378 -18.93 4.87 12.47
N ALA A 379 -19.43 3.72 12.84
CA ALA A 379 -20.56 3.07 12.21
C ALA A 379 -21.58 2.68 13.25
N ALA A 380 -22.84 2.89 12.96
CA ALA A 380 -23.94 2.48 13.82
C ALA A 380 -25.09 1.95 12.97
N GLY A 381 -25.84 1.03 13.53
CA GLY A 381 -26.98 0.47 12.83
C GLY A 381 -27.99 -0.17 13.76
N VAL A 382 -29.14 -0.44 13.17
CA VAL A 382 -30.23 -1.17 13.78
C VAL A 382 -30.66 -2.28 12.84
N SER A 383 -30.81 -3.48 13.36
CA SER A 383 -31.42 -4.58 12.64
C SER A 383 -32.64 -5.10 13.38
N VAL A 384 -33.61 -5.60 12.63
CA VAL A 384 -34.87 -6.09 13.15
C VAL A 384 -35.16 -7.48 12.59
N ASP A 385 -35.49 -8.39 13.47
CA ASP A 385 -36.05 -9.71 13.11
C ASP A 385 -37.54 -9.55 12.77
N LEU A 386 -37.85 -9.79 11.51
CA LEU A 386 -39.23 -9.67 10.97
C LEU A 386 -40.04 -10.96 11.12
N GLY A 387 -39.41 -12.00 11.68
CA GLY A 387 -39.97 -13.34 11.74
C GLY A 387 -39.72 -14.17 10.48
N HIS A 388 -39.94 -15.49 10.58
CA HIS A 388 -39.71 -16.45 9.47
C HIS A 388 -38.32 -16.39 8.87
N ASP A 389 -37.28 -16.14 9.67
CA ASP A 389 -35.87 -15.93 9.28
C ASP A 389 -35.63 -14.67 8.41
N TRP A 390 -36.60 -13.76 8.26
CA TRP A 390 -36.38 -12.47 7.63
C TRP A 390 -35.78 -11.47 8.61
N ARG A 391 -34.70 -10.80 8.18
CA ARG A 391 -34.09 -9.69 8.92
C ARG A 391 -33.92 -8.51 8.00
N ALA A 392 -34.13 -7.30 8.51
CA ALA A 392 -33.78 -6.07 7.86
C ALA A 392 -32.73 -5.32 8.70
N GLU A 393 -31.85 -4.60 8.06
CA GLU A 393 -30.82 -3.75 8.71
C GLU A 393 -30.77 -2.39 8.04
N GLY A 394 -30.68 -1.33 8.87
CA GLY A 394 -30.32 0.02 8.45
C GLY A 394 -29.05 0.46 9.16
N SER A 395 -28.10 1.04 8.44
CA SER A 395 -26.85 1.49 9.04
C SER A 395 -26.30 2.75 8.39
N VAL A 396 -25.50 3.50 9.16
CA VAL A 396 -24.72 4.65 8.71
C VAL A 396 -23.26 4.43 9.10
N SER A 397 -22.35 4.84 8.25
CA SER A 397 -20.91 4.82 8.51
C SER A 397 -20.30 6.15 8.09
N LEU A 398 -19.41 6.68 8.93
CA LEU A 398 -18.54 7.83 8.64
C LEU A 398 -17.10 7.38 8.80
N SER A 399 -16.36 7.37 7.74
CA SER A 399 -14.93 7.09 7.74
C SER A 399 -14.15 8.31 7.25
N ALA A 400 -13.02 8.61 7.89
CA ALA A 400 -12.17 9.70 7.49
C ALA A 400 -10.70 9.35 7.71
N ASN A 401 -9.85 9.83 6.80
CA ASN A 401 -8.40 9.79 6.93
C ASN A 401 -7.84 11.18 6.71
N THR A 402 -6.86 11.57 7.53
CA THR A 402 -6.09 12.81 7.36
C THR A 402 -4.62 12.45 7.31
N GLY A 403 -4.02 12.58 6.13
CA GLY A 403 -2.60 12.46 5.90
C GLY A 403 -1.93 13.83 5.88
N PHE A 404 -0.76 13.94 6.48
CA PHE A 404 0.13 15.10 6.41
C PHE A 404 1.54 14.65 6.10
N GLN A 405 2.22 15.42 5.28
CA GLN A 405 3.62 15.23 4.96
C GLN A 405 4.30 16.60 4.84
N ASN A 406 5.38 16.80 5.59
CA ASN A 406 6.37 17.85 5.31
C ASN A 406 7.53 17.18 4.57
N ARG A 407 7.79 17.62 3.35
CA ARG A 407 8.91 17.15 2.53
C ARG A 407 10.01 18.20 2.54
N GLY A 408 11.11 17.93 3.24
CA GLY A 408 12.40 18.59 3.10
C GLY A 408 13.18 18.06 1.89
N ALA A 409 14.46 18.29 1.86
CA ALA A 409 15.38 17.89 0.79
C ALA A 409 14.98 18.43 -0.62
N ILE A 410 14.44 19.63 -0.67
CA ILE A 410 14.12 20.34 -1.91
C ILE A 410 14.75 21.73 -1.90
N THR A 411 14.92 22.31 -3.08
CA THR A 411 15.46 23.67 -3.23
C THR A 411 14.41 24.61 -3.80
N ASN A 412 14.47 25.88 -3.40
CA ASN A 412 13.77 26.96 -4.08
C ASN A 412 14.53 27.32 -5.38
N GLY A 413 14.05 26.82 -6.50
CA GLY A 413 14.70 26.96 -7.80
C GLY A 413 14.87 28.40 -8.25
N ALA A 414 13.89 29.27 -7.95
CA ALA A 414 13.95 30.70 -8.30
C ALA A 414 15.01 31.43 -7.47
N ALA A 415 15.03 31.21 -6.15
CA ALA A 415 16.03 31.81 -5.25
C ALA A 415 17.44 31.30 -5.58
N LEU A 416 17.60 30.00 -5.82
CA LEU A 416 18.86 29.39 -6.19
C LEU A 416 19.39 29.94 -7.51
N THR A 417 18.55 30.09 -8.53
CA THR A 417 18.94 30.67 -9.84
C THR A 417 19.43 32.11 -9.69
N ALA A 418 18.71 32.93 -8.90
CA ALA A 418 19.12 34.32 -8.62
C ALA A 418 20.47 34.35 -7.87
N ALA A 419 20.66 33.49 -6.88
CA ALA A 419 21.90 33.44 -6.09
C ALA A 419 23.09 32.92 -6.93
N LEU A 420 22.90 31.99 -7.85
CA LEU A 420 23.92 31.53 -8.78
C LEU A 420 24.36 32.62 -9.77
N ALA A 421 23.45 33.53 -10.13
CA ALA A 421 23.75 34.62 -11.05
C ALA A 421 24.39 35.86 -10.36
N SER A 422 24.41 35.94 -9.04
CA SER A 422 24.87 37.12 -8.29
C SER A 422 26.36 37.31 -8.34
N SER A 423 26.78 38.56 -8.64
CA SER A 423 28.19 39.00 -8.60
C SER A 423 28.63 39.54 -7.23
N VAL A 424 27.71 39.63 -6.28
CA VAL A 424 27.97 40.11 -4.91
C VAL A 424 28.14 38.90 -3.96
N PRO A 425 29.31 38.75 -3.32
CA PRO A 425 29.58 37.58 -2.46
C PRO A 425 28.52 37.35 -1.35
N ALA A 426 27.94 38.40 -0.81
CA ALA A 426 26.92 38.29 0.25
C ALA A 426 25.59 37.72 -0.22
N THR A 427 25.28 37.74 -1.50
CA THR A 427 24.03 37.22 -2.12
C THR A 427 24.28 36.13 -3.15
N ALA A 428 25.57 35.77 -3.38
CA ALA A 428 25.95 34.68 -4.28
C ALA A 428 25.97 33.34 -3.54
N PHE A 429 25.43 32.29 -4.17
CA PHE A 429 25.64 30.92 -3.72
C PHE A 429 26.96 30.39 -4.27
N ASN A 430 27.81 29.81 -3.40
CA ASN A 430 29.08 29.20 -3.76
C ASN A 430 28.98 27.67 -3.89
N PRO A 431 28.83 27.09 -5.08
CA PRO A 431 28.79 25.64 -5.28
C PRO A 431 30.19 24.99 -5.43
N PHE A 432 31.27 25.74 -5.29
CA PHE A 432 32.63 25.24 -5.44
C PHE A 432 33.27 24.76 -4.13
N GLY A 433 32.57 24.96 -3.00
CA GLY A 433 32.93 24.45 -1.68
C GLY A 433 32.35 23.08 -1.38
N ASN A 434 32.81 22.47 -0.29
CA ASN A 434 32.15 21.30 0.28
C ASN A 434 31.51 21.59 1.64
N GLY A 435 30.61 20.69 2.07
CA GLY A 435 29.77 20.82 3.21
C GLY A 435 30.39 21.21 4.53
N THR A 436 31.59 20.79 4.80
CA THR A 436 32.29 21.11 6.04
C THR A 436 32.74 22.59 6.08
N TYR A 437 32.79 23.25 4.94
CA TYR A 437 33.35 24.57 4.75
C TYR A 437 32.44 25.56 4.03
N ASN A 438 31.14 25.24 3.92
CA ASN A 438 30.25 26.15 3.18
C ASN A 438 29.92 27.44 3.95
N VAL A 439 30.90 27.95 4.64
CA VAL A 439 30.85 29.21 5.40
C VAL A 439 30.79 30.43 4.49
N SER A 440 31.04 30.27 3.19
CA SER A 440 31.04 31.36 2.22
C SER A 440 29.61 31.79 1.82
N SER A 441 28.61 30.96 2.04
CA SER A 441 27.22 31.34 1.77
C SER A 441 26.59 31.96 2.99
N ASN A 442 25.95 33.11 2.80
CA ASN A 442 25.17 33.77 3.85
C ASN A 442 24.08 32.84 4.39
N PRO A 443 23.96 32.60 5.71
CA PRO A 443 22.92 31.75 6.27
C PRO A 443 21.50 32.13 5.85
N ALA A 444 21.18 33.43 5.76
CA ALA A 444 19.89 33.90 5.29
C ALA A 444 19.61 33.54 3.80
N LEU A 445 20.68 33.44 2.99
CA LEU A 445 20.58 32.96 1.61
C LEU A 445 20.33 31.45 1.58
N VAL A 446 21.01 30.69 2.45
CA VAL A 446 20.80 29.25 2.57
C VAL A 446 19.34 28.93 2.98
N ASP A 447 18.82 29.64 3.99
CA ASP A 447 17.42 29.52 4.42
C ASP A 447 16.41 29.85 3.31
N LEU A 448 16.79 30.72 2.37
CA LEU A 448 15.97 31.04 1.20
C LEU A 448 16.05 29.95 0.11
N ILE A 449 17.23 29.34 -0.06
CA ILE A 449 17.48 28.30 -1.08
C ILE A 449 16.93 26.95 -0.65
N ILE A 450 17.11 26.56 0.62
CA ILE A 450 16.55 25.31 1.15
C ILE A 450 15.06 25.51 1.39
N ALA A 451 14.28 24.67 0.77
CA ALA A 451 12.84 24.77 0.74
C ALA A 451 12.16 23.54 1.35
N ASN A 452 10.90 23.69 1.67
CA ASN A 452 10.05 22.60 2.09
C ASN A 452 8.69 22.65 1.38
N ARG A 453 7.95 21.55 1.48
CA ARG A 453 6.60 21.46 0.94
C ARG A 453 5.74 20.65 1.89
N ASP A 454 4.71 21.31 2.41
CA ASP A 454 3.68 20.69 3.23
C ASP A 454 2.53 20.23 2.34
N THR A 455 2.11 18.99 2.54
CA THR A 455 0.93 18.46 1.87
C THR A 455 0.03 17.85 2.93
N THR A 456 -1.21 18.34 3.01
CA THR A 456 -2.26 17.77 3.85
C THR A 456 -3.38 17.25 2.96
N ALA A 457 -3.81 16.02 3.18
CA ALA A 457 -4.94 15.43 2.48
C ALA A 457 -6.00 14.94 3.46
N HIS A 458 -7.26 15.05 3.07
CA HIS A 458 -8.42 14.58 3.81
C HIS A 458 -9.28 13.75 2.88
N SER A 459 -9.40 12.44 3.17
CA SER A 459 -10.37 11.55 2.56
C SER A 459 -11.52 11.35 3.53
N ILE A 460 -12.74 11.50 3.07
CA ILE A 460 -13.97 11.35 3.87
C ILE A 460 -14.93 10.48 3.08
N GLU A 461 -15.49 9.46 3.72
CA GLU A 461 -16.53 8.59 3.16
C GLU A 461 -17.71 8.51 4.11
N ARG A 462 -18.91 8.57 3.58
CA ARG A 462 -20.17 8.38 4.29
C ARG A 462 -21.02 7.37 3.55
N ASP A 463 -21.47 6.37 4.26
CA ASP A 463 -22.28 5.30 3.72
C ASP A 463 -23.60 5.22 4.47
N TYR A 464 -24.69 5.11 3.73
CA TYR A 464 -26.04 4.86 4.22
C TYR A 464 -26.53 3.58 3.56
N VAL A 465 -26.84 2.55 4.34
CA VAL A 465 -27.18 1.23 3.83
C VAL A 465 -28.51 0.78 4.44
N VAL A 466 -29.41 0.31 3.57
CA VAL A 466 -30.61 -0.41 3.99
C VAL A 466 -30.63 -1.74 3.25
N SER A 467 -30.76 -2.83 3.99
CA SER A 467 -30.75 -4.17 3.43
C SER A 467 -31.73 -5.11 4.15
N GLY A 468 -32.08 -6.18 3.48
CA GLY A 468 -32.87 -7.25 4.07
C GLY A 468 -32.52 -8.56 3.42
N ASP A 469 -32.58 -9.65 4.22
CA ASP A 469 -32.41 -11.01 3.74
C ASP A 469 -33.36 -11.99 4.46
N GLY A 470 -33.73 -13.04 3.73
CA GLY A 470 -34.59 -14.08 4.26
C GLY A 470 -34.95 -15.17 3.26
N PRO A 471 -35.62 -16.22 3.69
CA PRO A 471 -36.10 -17.30 2.82
C PRO A 471 -37.31 -16.88 2.02
N LEU A 472 -37.36 -17.19 0.72
CA LEU A 472 -38.52 -17.02 -0.14
C LEU A 472 -39.42 -18.26 -0.16
N ALA A 473 -38.80 -19.45 -0.18
CA ALA A 473 -39.49 -20.74 -0.25
C ALA A 473 -38.56 -21.85 0.27
N THR A 474 -39.12 -23.02 0.48
CA THR A 474 -38.37 -24.26 0.75
C THR A 474 -38.38 -25.13 -0.50
N LEU A 475 -37.22 -25.39 -1.06
CA LEU A 475 -36.98 -26.31 -2.16
C LEU A 475 -36.57 -27.68 -1.61
N PRO A 476 -36.59 -28.76 -2.40
CA PRO A 476 -36.12 -30.07 -1.95
C PRO A 476 -34.64 -30.06 -1.46
N GLY A 477 -33.81 -29.14 -1.93
CA GLY A 477 -32.43 -29.00 -1.50
C GLY A 477 -32.23 -28.09 -0.29
N GLY A 478 -33.28 -27.41 0.19
CA GLY A 478 -33.20 -26.47 1.32
C GLY A 478 -33.93 -25.15 1.10
N LYS A 479 -33.63 -24.12 1.92
CA LYS A 479 -34.27 -22.80 1.84
C LYS A 479 -33.73 -21.98 0.66
N LEU A 480 -34.60 -21.61 -0.30
CA LEU A 480 -34.33 -20.57 -1.30
C LEU A 480 -34.25 -19.24 -0.57
N ARG A 481 -33.10 -18.52 -0.62
CA ARG A 481 -32.90 -17.27 0.12
C ARG A 481 -32.61 -16.11 -0.81
N LEU A 482 -33.11 -14.94 -0.43
CA LEU A 482 -32.89 -13.67 -1.13
C LEU A 482 -32.28 -12.66 -0.18
N ALA A 483 -31.29 -11.91 -0.65
CA ALA A 483 -30.85 -10.64 -0.05
C ALA A 483 -31.07 -9.51 -1.06
N VAL A 484 -31.53 -8.36 -0.58
CA VAL A 484 -31.66 -7.13 -1.36
C VAL A 484 -31.16 -5.93 -0.55
N GLY A 485 -30.67 -4.91 -1.22
CA GLY A 485 -30.28 -3.70 -0.51
C GLY A 485 -30.11 -2.51 -1.42
N VAL A 486 -30.13 -1.34 -0.79
CA VAL A 486 -29.84 -0.04 -1.39
C VAL A 486 -28.80 0.66 -0.54
N GLU A 487 -27.86 1.31 -1.21
CA GLU A 487 -26.74 2.03 -0.58
C GLU A 487 -26.61 3.42 -1.19
N ARG A 488 -26.32 4.40 -0.38
CA ARG A 488 -25.89 5.74 -0.79
C ARG A 488 -24.51 6.00 -0.25
N HIS A 489 -23.57 6.34 -1.12
CA HIS A 489 -22.21 6.70 -0.78
C HIS A 489 -21.92 8.16 -1.11
N GLU A 490 -21.19 8.83 -0.22
CA GLU A 490 -20.67 10.17 -0.44
C GLU A 490 -19.17 10.16 -0.09
N ALA A 491 -18.33 10.39 -1.09
CA ALA A 491 -16.89 10.47 -0.92
C ALA A 491 -16.40 11.89 -1.21
N ARG A 492 -15.35 12.32 -0.50
CA ARG A 492 -14.73 13.62 -0.74
C ARG A 492 -13.24 13.53 -0.48
N PHE A 493 -12.45 14.00 -1.44
CA PHE A 493 -11.02 14.20 -1.28
C PHE A 493 -10.73 15.71 -1.25
N ARG A 494 -9.95 16.14 -0.27
CA ARG A 494 -9.43 17.50 -0.16
C ARG A 494 -7.93 17.43 0.03
N GLN A 495 -7.19 18.30 -0.64
CA GLN A 495 -5.78 18.44 -0.46
C GLN A 495 -5.42 19.92 -0.34
N GLN A 496 -4.52 20.24 0.57
CA GLN A 496 -3.84 21.53 0.66
C GLN A 496 -2.34 21.28 0.48
N LEU A 497 -1.74 22.06 -0.38
CA LEU A 497 -0.29 22.06 -0.62
C LEU A 497 0.21 23.47 -0.33
N ASP A 498 1.15 23.58 0.60
CA ASP A 498 1.87 24.78 0.94
C ASP A 498 3.34 24.61 0.58
N ALA A 499 3.88 25.45 -0.30
CA ALA A 499 5.24 25.30 -0.81
C ALA A 499 5.95 26.65 -0.93
N ASN A 500 7.24 26.69 -0.59
CA ASN A 500 8.09 27.87 -0.71
C ASN A 500 9.23 27.70 -1.73
N ASN A 501 9.09 26.76 -2.66
CA ASN A 501 10.12 26.36 -3.62
C ASN A 501 9.99 27.00 -5.02
N VAL A 502 9.00 27.85 -5.25
CA VAL A 502 8.67 28.38 -6.58
C VAL A 502 8.87 29.90 -6.73
N LEU A 503 8.92 30.65 -5.64
CA LEU A 503 9.12 32.12 -5.66
C LEU A 503 10.52 32.51 -5.16
N ALA A 504 11.17 33.44 -5.85
CA ALA A 504 12.47 33.94 -5.46
C ALA A 504 12.52 34.57 -4.07
N SER A 505 11.39 35.06 -3.58
CA SER A 505 11.23 35.63 -2.23
C SER A 505 11.13 34.56 -1.13
N GLY A 506 10.96 33.27 -1.48
CA GLY A 506 10.66 32.20 -0.52
C GLY A 506 9.27 32.29 0.09
N ALA A 507 8.37 33.12 -0.45
CA ALA A 507 7.00 33.21 0.03
C ALA A 507 6.27 31.89 -0.25
N THR A 508 5.41 31.48 0.68
CA THR A 508 4.61 30.26 0.55
C THR A 508 3.49 30.44 -0.47
N VAL A 509 3.38 29.50 -1.39
CA VAL A 509 2.25 29.37 -2.31
C VAL A 509 1.33 28.28 -1.81
N THR A 510 0.06 28.60 -1.60
CA THR A 510 -0.97 27.66 -1.16
C THR A 510 -1.86 27.25 -2.33
N LYS A 511 -2.07 25.94 -2.49
CA LYS A 511 -3.04 25.36 -3.42
C LYS A 511 -4.09 24.55 -2.69
N TYR A 512 -5.29 24.57 -3.22
CA TYR A 512 -6.45 23.88 -2.67
C TYR A 512 -7.10 22.96 -3.70
N VAL A 513 -7.34 21.71 -3.32
CA VAL A 513 -8.11 20.72 -4.08
C VAL A 513 -9.35 20.33 -3.27
N ASN A 514 -10.51 20.23 -3.90
CA ASN A 514 -11.73 19.71 -3.31
C ASN A 514 -12.50 18.93 -4.36
N ASN A 515 -12.46 17.61 -4.28
CA ASN A 515 -13.09 16.73 -5.26
C ASN A 515 -14.15 15.87 -4.56
N PRO A 516 -15.47 16.15 -4.72
CA PRO A 516 -16.55 15.34 -4.17
C PRO A 516 -17.08 14.34 -5.20
N ARG A 517 -17.61 13.22 -4.71
CA ARG A 517 -18.34 12.20 -5.48
C ARG A 517 -19.49 11.66 -4.65
N SER A 518 -20.58 11.31 -5.32
CA SER A 518 -21.61 10.48 -4.71
C SER A 518 -22.07 9.40 -5.68
N TYR A 519 -22.55 8.27 -5.14
CA TYR A 519 -23.15 7.23 -5.96
C TYR A 519 -24.24 6.50 -5.18
N ASN A 520 -25.23 5.96 -5.92
CA ASN A 520 -26.29 5.14 -5.40
C ASN A 520 -26.11 3.72 -5.91
N SER A 521 -26.33 2.75 -5.06
CA SER A 521 -26.21 1.35 -5.42
C SER A 521 -27.45 0.57 -5.07
N GLN A 522 -27.77 -0.40 -5.91
CA GLN A 522 -28.84 -1.39 -5.69
C GLN A 522 -28.28 -2.76 -5.95
N TYR A 523 -28.58 -3.72 -5.08
CA TYR A 523 -28.13 -5.09 -5.28
C TYR A 523 -29.20 -6.11 -4.91
N ALA A 524 -29.10 -7.28 -5.54
CA ALA A 524 -29.87 -8.46 -5.20
C ALA A 524 -28.96 -9.69 -5.28
N GLU A 525 -29.11 -10.60 -4.33
CA GLU A 525 -28.45 -11.90 -4.29
C GLU A 525 -29.49 -13.01 -4.01
N LEU A 526 -29.49 -14.06 -4.83
CA LEU A 526 -30.36 -15.22 -4.72
C LEU A 526 -29.52 -16.48 -4.51
N PHE A 527 -29.77 -17.21 -3.44
CA PHE A 527 -29.18 -18.51 -3.16
C PHE A 527 -30.21 -19.62 -3.39
N VAL A 528 -29.90 -20.55 -4.29
CA VAL A 528 -30.79 -21.63 -4.73
C VAL A 528 -30.18 -22.99 -4.39
N PRO A 529 -30.59 -23.65 -3.32
CA PRO A 529 -30.17 -25.00 -2.99
C PRO A 529 -31.00 -26.01 -3.80
N LEU A 530 -30.41 -26.53 -4.87
CA LEU A 530 -31.10 -27.49 -5.75
C LEU A 530 -31.08 -28.91 -5.17
N ILE A 531 -29.92 -29.29 -4.60
CA ILE A 531 -29.72 -30.59 -3.94
C ILE A 531 -29.14 -30.35 -2.54
N GLY A 532 -29.69 -30.99 -1.54
CA GLY A 532 -29.26 -30.95 -0.14
C GLY A 532 -29.52 -32.27 0.56
N ALA A 533 -29.56 -32.29 1.90
CA ALA A 533 -29.68 -33.53 2.67
C ALA A 533 -30.94 -34.34 2.32
N ASP A 534 -32.08 -33.68 2.05
CA ASP A 534 -33.39 -34.36 1.87
C ASP A 534 -33.56 -35.01 0.49
N ASN A 535 -32.81 -34.55 -0.51
CA ASN A 535 -32.87 -35.07 -1.89
C ASN A 535 -31.48 -35.46 -2.45
N ALA A 536 -30.51 -35.75 -1.56
CA ALA A 536 -29.17 -36.18 -1.95
C ALA A 536 -29.25 -37.53 -2.70
N MET A 537 -28.41 -37.65 -3.75
CA MET A 537 -28.33 -38.85 -4.57
C MET A 537 -26.88 -39.22 -4.87
N ALA A 538 -26.66 -40.39 -5.44
CA ALA A 538 -25.31 -40.79 -5.89
C ALA A 538 -24.77 -39.79 -6.93
N GLY A 539 -23.56 -39.29 -6.71
CA GLY A 539 -22.91 -38.26 -7.56
C GLY A 539 -23.41 -36.84 -7.31
N ALA A 540 -24.38 -36.60 -6.38
CA ALA A 540 -24.82 -35.26 -6.01
C ALA A 540 -25.32 -35.23 -4.56
N ARG A 541 -24.39 -34.98 -3.62
CA ARG A 541 -24.69 -34.79 -2.20
C ARG A 541 -25.23 -33.40 -1.91
N LYS A 542 -24.70 -32.41 -2.66
CA LYS A 542 -25.08 -31.00 -2.55
C LYS A 542 -24.92 -30.33 -3.90
N LEU A 543 -25.89 -29.49 -4.28
CA LEU A 543 -25.80 -28.64 -5.47
C LEU A 543 -26.48 -27.30 -5.15
N ASN A 544 -25.67 -26.24 -5.09
CA ASN A 544 -26.14 -24.89 -4.81
C ASN A 544 -25.76 -23.96 -5.97
N LEU A 545 -26.65 -23.04 -6.30
CA LEU A 545 -26.43 -21.95 -7.25
C LEU A 545 -26.55 -20.62 -6.49
N SER A 546 -25.68 -19.67 -6.76
CA SER A 546 -25.75 -18.28 -6.29
C SER A 546 -25.78 -17.37 -7.50
N LEU A 547 -26.70 -16.40 -7.48
CA LEU A 547 -26.88 -15.38 -8.50
C LEU A 547 -26.85 -14.03 -7.81
N ALA A 548 -25.95 -13.14 -8.21
CA ALA A 548 -25.90 -11.79 -7.66
C ALA A 548 -25.82 -10.76 -8.78
N VAL A 549 -26.41 -9.59 -8.56
CA VAL A 549 -26.31 -8.45 -9.45
C VAL A 549 -26.28 -7.18 -8.62
N ARG A 550 -25.41 -6.25 -9.02
CA ARG A 550 -25.32 -4.91 -8.44
C ARG A 550 -25.25 -3.86 -9.55
N ARG A 551 -26.00 -2.78 -9.37
CA ARG A 551 -25.93 -1.59 -10.19
C ARG A 551 -25.47 -0.43 -9.33
N ASP A 552 -24.45 0.31 -9.78
CA ASP A 552 -23.91 1.50 -9.17
C ASP A 552 -24.07 2.68 -10.15
N ASP A 553 -24.63 3.80 -9.68
CA ASP A 553 -24.88 5.02 -10.45
C ASP A 553 -24.09 6.18 -9.82
N TYR A 554 -23.04 6.61 -10.51
CA TYR A 554 -22.06 7.59 -10.06
C TYR A 554 -22.33 8.98 -10.60
N SER A 555 -22.10 10.01 -9.76
CA SER A 555 -22.35 11.42 -10.10
C SER A 555 -21.40 12.00 -11.17
N ASP A 556 -20.28 11.36 -11.46
CA ASP A 556 -19.17 11.90 -12.26
C ASP A 556 -18.88 11.14 -13.56
N TRP A 557 -19.21 9.85 -13.67
CA TRP A 557 -18.87 9.08 -14.88
C TRP A 557 -20.00 8.15 -15.39
N GLY A 558 -21.15 8.07 -14.69
CA GLY A 558 -22.30 7.27 -15.12
C GLY A 558 -22.50 5.98 -14.32
N ASP A 559 -23.11 4.97 -14.92
CA ASP A 559 -23.54 3.76 -14.25
C ASP A 559 -22.83 2.50 -14.75
N THR A 560 -22.78 1.49 -13.89
CA THR A 560 -22.30 0.16 -14.21
C THR A 560 -23.16 -0.91 -13.56
N THR A 561 -23.28 -2.07 -14.23
CA THR A 561 -24.00 -3.24 -13.71
C THR A 561 -23.11 -4.46 -13.74
N ASN A 562 -22.93 -5.08 -12.58
CA ASN A 562 -22.01 -6.18 -12.37
C ASN A 562 -22.74 -7.43 -11.88
N PRO A 563 -22.93 -8.46 -12.73
CA PRO A 563 -23.43 -9.78 -12.34
C PRO A 563 -22.32 -10.68 -11.79
N LYS A 564 -22.73 -11.63 -10.92
CA LYS A 564 -21.88 -12.76 -10.48
C LYS A 564 -22.74 -14.02 -10.39
N TYR A 565 -22.17 -15.13 -10.86
CA TYR A 565 -22.75 -16.46 -10.86
C TYR A 565 -21.82 -17.38 -10.10
N GLY A 566 -22.36 -18.22 -9.22
CA GLY A 566 -21.59 -19.19 -8.44
C GLY A 566 -22.28 -20.55 -8.41
N LEU A 567 -21.51 -21.62 -8.53
CA LEU A 567 -21.96 -23.00 -8.43
C LEU A 567 -21.11 -23.73 -7.39
N THR A 568 -21.77 -24.48 -6.48
CA THR A 568 -21.10 -25.42 -5.58
C THR A 568 -21.73 -26.80 -5.77
N TRP A 569 -20.90 -27.77 -6.12
CA TRP A 569 -21.31 -29.15 -6.30
C TRP A 569 -20.48 -30.09 -5.42
N MET A 570 -21.13 -30.90 -4.62
CA MET A 570 -20.53 -31.99 -3.84
C MET A 570 -20.97 -33.31 -4.43
N PRO A 571 -20.20 -33.92 -5.34
CA PRO A 571 -20.51 -35.25 -5.85
C PRO A 571 -20.37 -36.32 -4.79
N LEU A 572 -19.46 -36.16 -3.85
CA LEU A 572 -19.15 -37.02 -2.72
C LEU A 572 -19.04 -36.17 -1.44
N ASP A 573 -19.22 -36.79 -0.27
CA ASP A 573 -19.05 -36.08 1.00
C ASP A 573 -17.59 -35.56 1.22
N SER A 574 -16.64 -36.22 0.58
CA SER A 574 -15.22 -35.86 0.61
C SER A 574 -14.77 -34.87 -0.46
N LEU A 575 -15.58 -34.57 -1.48
CA LEU A 575 -15.19 -33.72 -2.61
C LEU A 575 -16.17 -32.58 -2.83
N THR A 576 -15.66 -31.35 -2.82
CA THR A 576 -16.42 -30.14 -3.17
C THR A 576 -15.80 -29.49 -4.41
N LEU A 577 -16.62 -29.26 -5.42
CA LEU A 577 -16.26 -28.54 -6.64
C LEU A 577 -17.00 -27.21 -6.66
N ARG A 578 -16.29 -26.12 -7.03
CA ARG A 578 -16.89 -24.80 -7.15
C ARG A 578 -16.50 -24.16 -8.48
N ALA A 579 -17.41 -23.35 -9.00
CA ALA A 579 -17.14 -22.51 -10.17
C ALA A 579 -17.78 -21.15 -9.95
N SER A 580 -17.09 -20.09 -10.35
CA SER A 580 -17.65 -18.74 -10.38
C SER A 580 -17.28 -18.00 -11.66
N TYR A 581 -18.17 -17.10 -12.06
CA TYR A 581 -17.95 -16.09 -13.09
C TYR A 581 -18.58 -14.78 -12.63
N GLY A 582 -17.87 -13.67 -12.85
CA GLY A 582 -18.41 -12.36 -12.55
C GLY A 582 -17.70 -11.24 -13.28
N THR A 583 -18.36 -10.08 -13.35
CA THR A 583 -17.73 -8.82 -13.75
C THR A 583 -17.42 -7.99 -12.53
N SER A 584 -16.38 -7.21 -12.64
CA SER A 584 -15.93 -6.28 -11.59
C SER A 584 -15.45 -4.98 -12.21
N PHE A 585 -15.40 -3.92 -11.42
CA PHE A 585 -14.92 -2.63 -11.89
C PHE A 585 -14.16 -1.89 -10.78
N ARG A 586 -13.34 -0.93 -11.20
CA ARG A 586 -12.74 0.07 -10.31
C ARG A 586 -13.09 1.47 -10.84
N ALA A 587 -13.76 2.26 -10.05
CA ALA A 587 -13.95 3.67 -10.33
C ALA A 587 -12.60 4.42 -10.25
N PRO A 588 -12.30 5.40 -11.11
CA PRO A 588 -11.13 6.25 -10.94
C PRO A 588 -11.13 6.86 -9.53
N SER A 589 -10.01 6.83 -8.82
CA SER A 589 -9.97 7.42 -7.47
C SER A 589 -10.17 8.95 -7.55
N LEU A 590 -10.62 9.58 -6.45
CA LEU A 590 -10.77 11.03 -6.40
C LEU A 590 -9.43 11.77 -6.55
N VAL A 591 -8.31 11.10 -6.26
CA VAL A 591 -6.97 11.62 -6.53
C VAL A 591 -6.67 11.56 -8.02
N ASP A 592 -7.04 10.47 -8.70
CA ASP A 592 -6.81 10.28 -10.13
C ASP A 592 -7.59 11.29 -10.99
N THR A 593 -8.80 11.65 -10.55
CA THR A 593 -9.65 12.62 -11.27
C THR A 593 -9.38 14.09 -10.93
N SER A 594 -8.51 14.36 -9.96
CA SER A 594 -8.19 15.74 -9.51
C SER A 594 -7.22 16.43 -10.46
N GLU A 595 -7.72 17.22 -11.40
CA GLU A 595 -6.91 17.99 -12.36
C GLU A 595 -6.05 19.09 -11.72
N GLN A 596 -6.31 19.44 -10.47
CA GLN A 596 -5.52 20.43 -9.72
C GLN A 596 -4.29 19.84 -9.03
N ILE A 597 -4.16 18.49 -9.02
CA ILE A 597 -2.98 17.81 -8.51
C ILE A 597 -2.01 17.61 -9.67
N HIS A 598 -0.97 18.46 -9.72
CA HIS A 598 0.04 18.43 -10.78
C HIS A 598 1.44 18.25 -10.21
N ASN A 599 2.32 17.62 -11.01
CA ASN A 599 3.76 17.65 -10.84
C ASN A 599 4.38 17.91 -12.21
N ILE A 600 5.04 19.05 -12.36
CA ILE A 600 5.62 19.49 -13.63
C ILE A 600 7.15 19.52 -13.47
N PHE A 601 7.85 18.84 -14.36
CA PHE A 601 9.30 18.75 -14.35
C PHE A 601 9.86 19.15 -15.70
N ILE A 602 11.03 19.83 -15.71
CA ILE A 602 11.86 20.01 -16.88
C ILE A 602 13.02 19.04 -16.75
N GLN A 603 13.15 18.12 -17.68
CA GLN A 603 14.20 17.10 -17.66
C GLN A 603 14.66 16.70 -19.05
N ASN A 604 15.82 16.08 -19.13
CA ASN A 604 16.20 15.37 -20.33
C ASN A 604 15.45 14.04 -20.39
N VAL A 605 14.75 13.79 -21.47
CA VAL A 605 14.04 12.54 -21.74
C VAL A 605 14.76 11.79 -22.87
N THR A 606 14.86 10.48 -22.71
CA THR A 606 15.37 9.61 -23.78
C THR A 606 14.46 9.72 -24.99
N ASP A 607 15.03 10.11 -26.11
CA ASP A 607 14.30 10.38 -27.35
C ASP A 607 15.13 9.95 -28.56
N PRO A 608 14.72 8.91 -29.28
CA PRO A 608 15.42 8.46 -30.47
C PRO A 608 15.59 9.52 -31.56
N LEU A 609 14.73 10.54 -31.57
CA LEU A 609 14.80 11.67 -32.52
C LEU A 609 15.59 12.86 -31.96
N GLY A 610 16.04 12.79 -30.72
CA GLY A 610 16.79 13.84 -30.05
C GLY A 610 18.28 13.84 -30.39
N VAL A 611 18.92 15.01 -30.24
CA VAL A 611 20.36 15.11 -30.43
C VAL A 611 21.08 14.34 -29.34
N GLY A 612 21.89 13.37 -29.73
CA GLY A 612 22.57 12.47 -28.78
C GLY A 612 21.60 11.51 -28.07
N GLY A 613 20.42 11.24 -28.65
CA GLY A 613 19.44 10.30 -28.08
C GLY A 613 18.61 10.87 -26.93
N VAL A 614 18.64 12.18 -26.72
CA VAL A 614 17.89 12.86 -25.64
C VAL A 614 17.28 14.16 -26.14
N THR A 615 16.16 14.53 -25.52
CA THR A 615 15.47 15.81 -25.78
C THR A 615 15.15 16.50 -24.45
N ARG A 616 15.37 17.82 -24.37
CA ARG A 616 14.96 18.61 -23.22
C ARG A 616 13.45 18.87 -23.30
N GLY A 617 12.71 18.47 -22.27
CA GLY A 617 11.26 18.56 -22.29
C GLY A 617 10.61 18.83 -20.95
N ILE A 618 9.36 19.21 -21.01
CA ILE A 618 8.43 19.28 -19.87
C ILE A 618 7.72 17.93 -19.74
N PHE A 619 7.71 17.41 -18.54
CA PHE A 619 6.92 16.24 -18.17
C PHE A 619 5.84 16.68 -17.18
N HIS A 620 4.56 16.52 -17.55
CA HIS A 620 3.40 16.97 -16.78
C HIS A 620 2.65 15.76 -16.22
N ASN A 621 2.84 15.46 -14.94
CA ASN A 621 2.09 14.44 -14.21
C ASN A 621 0.90 15.06 -13.48
N GLY A 622 -0.14 14.27 -13.21
CA GLY A 622 -1.31 14.71 -12.44
C GLY A 622 -2.53 13.85 -12.67
N GLY A 623 -3.65 14.31 -12.14
CA GLY A 623 -4.96 13.71 -12.36
C GLY A 623 -5.58 14.17 -13.70
N ARG A 624 -6.68 13.46 -14.10
CA ARG A 624 -7.46 13.76 -15.31
C ARG A 624 -8.94 13.49 -15.04
N ALA A 625 -9.80 14.50 -15.22
CA ALA A 625 -11.23 14.38 -14.92
C ALA A 625 -12.00 13.43 -15.87
N THR A 626 -11.47 13.17 -17.07
CA THR A 626 -12.14 12.37 -18.11
C THR A 626 -11.85 10.87 -18.04
N LEU A 627 -11.25 10.40 -16.94
CA LEU A 627 -10.98 8.98 -16.75
C LEU A 627 -12.27 8.16 -16.71
N GLN A 628 -12.24 6.99 -17.36
CA GLN A 628 -13.30 6.01 -17.34
C GLN A 628 -12.99 4.91 -16.33
N PRO A 629 -14.01 4.18 -15.83
CA PRO A 629 -13.77 3.03 -14.97
C PRO A 629 -12.90 1.98 -15.64
N GLU A 630 -12.15 1.29 -14.82
CA GLU A 630 -11.50 0.04 -15.21
C GLU A 630 -12.48 -1.11 -15.06
N GLU A 631 -12.44 -2.08 -15.97
CA GLU A 631 -13.36 -3.20 -16.02
C GLU A 631 -12.63 -4.53 -16.00
N ALA A 632 -13.19 -5.53 -15.31
CA ALA A 632 -12.62 -6.87 -15.27
C ALA A 632 -13.68 -7.96 -15.41
N LYS A 633 -13.27 -9.06 -16.02
CA LYS A 633 -13.99 -10.33 -16.05
C LYS A 633 -13.15 -11.36 -15.31
N THR A 634 -13.80 -12.07 -14.39
CA THR A 634 -13.12 -13.07 -13.58
C THR A 634 -13.81 -14.42 -13.67
N TRP A 635 -13.01 -15.48 -13.76
CA TRP A 635 -13.43 -16.88 -13.69
C TRP A 635 -12.64 -17.57 -12.60
N SER A 636 -13.29 -18.44 -11.84
CA SER A 636 -12.59 -19.35 -10.95
C SER A 636 -13.21 -20.73 -10.94
N PHE A 637 -12.36 -21.74 -10.78
CA PHE A 637 -12.73 -23.15 -10.67
C PHE A 637 -11.92 -23.76 -9.53
N SER A 638 -12.57 -24.35 -8.52
CA SER A 638 -11.84 -24.97 -7.42
C SER A 638 -12.34 -26.37 -7.11
N ALA A 639 -11.44 -27.19 -6.62
CA ALA A 639 -11.69 -28.51 -6.08
C ALA A 639 -11.10 -28.60 -4.68
N GLU A 640 -11.88 -29.04 -3.72
CA GLU A 640 -11.47 -29.26 -2.35
C GLU A 640 -11.80 -30.71 -1.97
N TRP A 641 -10.80 -31.41 -1.50
CA TRP A 641 -10.91 -32.80 -1.08
C TRP A 641 -10.52 -32.96 0.38
N ARG A 642 -11.30 -33.73 1.12
CA ARG A 642 -11.03 -34.11 2.52
C ARG A 642 -10.99 -35.63 2.63
N SER A 643 -9.89 -36.09 3.18
CA SER A 643 -9.68 -37.54 3.35
C SER A 643 -10.55 -38.15 4.43
N ALA A 644 -10.90 -39.42 4.26
CA ALA A 644 -11.54 -40.27 5.27
C ALA A 644 -10.66 -41.53 5.52
N GLY A 645 -10.90 -42.22 6.60
CA GLY A 645 -10.20 -43.47 6.91
C GLY A 645 -8.75 -43.27 7.39
N ALA A 646 -7.80 -44.01 6.84
CA ALA A 646 -6.41 -44.06 7.30
C ALA A 646 -5.64 -42.74 7.20
N LEU A 647 -6.05 -41.84 6.33
CA LEU A 647 -5.49 -40.50 6.14
C LEU A 647 -6.41 -39.40 6.70
N GLN A 648 -7.28 -39.75 7.67
CA GLN A 648 -8.14 -38.76 8.30
C GLN A 648 -7.32 -37.57 8.83
N GLY A 649 -7.80 -36.35 8.53
CA GLY A 649 -7.08 -35.11 8.84
C GLY A 649 -6.28 -34.51 7.67
N LEU A 650 -6.16 -35.24 6.52
CA LEU A 650 -5.59 -34.69 5.30
C LEU A 650 -6.67 -33.97 4.50
N SER A 651 -6.39 -32.75 4.10
CA SER A 651 -7.19 -31.97 3.14
C SER A 651 -6.30 -31.40 2.04
N ALA A 652 -6.85 -31.29 0.84
CA ALA A 652 -6.19 -30.72 -0.32
C ALA A 652 -7.18 -29.86 -1.10
N GLY A 653 -6.75 -28.67 -1.50
CA GLY A 653 -7.50 -27.76 -2.33
C GLY A 653 -6.66 -27.25 -3.49
N ALA A 654 -7.29 -27.04 -4.62
CA ALA A 654 -6.71 -26.36 -5.77
C ALA A 654 -7.74 -25.44 -6.42
N SER A 655 -7.35 -24.23 -6.79
CA SER A 655 -8.20 -23.25 -7.42
C SER A 655 -7.50 -22.64 -8.63
N TYR A 656 -8.03 -22.83 -9.83
CA TYR A 656 -7.64 -22.11 -11.02
C TYR A 656 -8.44 -20.83 -11.13
N TYR A 657 -7.79 -19.75 -11.55
CA TYR A 657 -8.44 -18.47 -11.81
C TYR A 657 -7.94 -17.84 -13.11
N ARG A 658 -8.79 -16.98 -13.68
CA ARG A 658 -8.45 -16.10 -14.79
C ARG A 658 -9.06 -14.72 -14.54
N VAL A 659 -8.28 -13.67 -14.81
CA VAL A 659 -8.68 -12.27 -14.75
C VAL A 659 -8.31 -11.60 -16.08
N ASP A 660 -9.31 -11.08 -16.78
CA ASP A 660 -9.15 -10.19 -17.94
C ASP A 660 -9.53 -8.78 -17.46
N TYR A 661 -8.56 -7.86 -17.42
CA TYR A 661 -8.67 -6.53 -16.83
C TYR A 661 -8.32 -5.46 -17.85
N ASP A 662 -9.30 -4.64 -18.22
CA ASP A 662 -9.23 -3.68 -19.30
C ASP A 662 -9.34 -2.23 -18.79
N ASN A 663 -9.01 -1.25 -19.62
CA ASN A 663 -9.08 0.19 -19.34
C ASN A 663 -8.27 0.61 -18.10
N ARG A 664 -7.16 -0.06 -17.78
CA ARG A 664 -6.38 0.25 -16.58
C ARG A 664 -5.90 1.70 -16.59
N ILE A 665 -6.11 2.36 -15.47
CA ILE A 665 -5.63 3.73 -15.23
C ILE A 665 -4.17 3.64 -14.81
N ASP A 666 -3.30 4.24 -15.62
CA ASP A 666 -1.87 4.29 -15.36
C ASP A 666 -1.31 5.66 -15.78
N VAL A 667 -0.05 5.93 -15.46
CA VAL A 667 0.66 7.14 -15.89
C VAL A 667 1.32 6.91 -17.24
N VAL A 668 1.28 7.91 -18.12
CA VAL A 668 2.10 7.89 -19.33
C VAL A 668 3.57 7.96 -18.89
N PRO A 669 4.42 6.99 -19.24
CA PRO A 669 5.76 6.89 -18.66
C PRO A 669 6.69 7.99 -19.20
N ALA A 670 7.71 8.35 -18.42
CA ALA A 670 8.76 9.28 -18.87
C ALA A 670 9.53 8.79 -20.11
N THR A 671 9.47 7.48 -20.38
CA THR A 671 10.06 6.85 -21.57
C THR A 671 9.12 6.85 -22.79
N ALA A 672 7.99 7.55 -22.74
CA ALA A 672 6.98 7.57 -23.81
C ALA A 672 7.57 7.94 -25.20
N LEU A 673 8.63 8.75 -25.24
CA LEU A 673 9.29 9.12 -26.51
C LEU A 673 10.02 7.96 -27.20
N THR A 674 10.43 6.93 -26.45
CA THR A 674 11.05 5.72 -27.04
C THR A 674 10.00 4.83 -27.75
N ALA A 675 8.73 5.01 -27.43
CA ALA A 675 7.59 4.36 -28.04
C ALA A 675 6.56 5.43 -28.52
N ALA A 676 7.05 6.45 -29.23
CA ALA A 676 6.28 7.65 -29.58
C ALA A 676 5.02 7.37 -30.41
N SER A 677 4.98 6.31 -31.22
CA SER A 677 3.79 5.89 -31.95
C SER A 677 2.67 5.39 -31.03
N VAL A 678 3.03 4.77 -29.91
CA VAL A 678 2.10 4.26 -28.88
C VAL A 678 1.49 5.39 -28.08
N TYR A 679 2.34 6.35 -27.70
CA TYR A 679 1.95 7.48 -26.82
C TYR A 679 1.73 8.78 -27.58
N ALA A 680 1.56 8.73 -28.90
CA ALA A 680 1.40 9.91 -29.76
C ALA A 680 0.37 10.95 -29.23
N PRO A 681 -0.80 10.54 -28.70
CA PRO A 681 -1.79 11.50 -28.16
C PRO A 681 -1.28 12.30 -26.94
N TYR A 682 -0.23 11.83 -26.29
CA TYR A 682 0.33 12.40 -25.05
C TYR A 682 1.66 13.14 -25.28
N ILE A 683 2.13 13.26 -26.54
CA ILE A 683 3.41 13.87 -26.89
C ILE A 683 3.16 15.07 -27.79
N ILE A 684 3.60 16.25 -27.34
CA ILE A 684 3.57 17.49 -28.14
C ILE A 684 5.01 17.89 -28.42
N ARG A 685 5.45 17.77 -29.67
CA ARG A 685 6.77 18.18 -30.11
C ARG A 685 6.78 19.62 -30.60
N ARG A 686 7.90 20.31 -30.40
CA ARG A 686 8.13 21.63 -31.03
C ARG A 686 8.01 21.50 -32.53
N PRO A 687 7.13 22.26 -33.20
CA PRO A 687 7.03 22.27 -34.66
C PRO A 687 8.33 22.72 -35.34
N ALA A 688 8.45 22.45 -36.65
CA ALA A 688 9.56 22.97 -37.43
C ALA A 688 9.51 24.52 -37.46
N ALA A 689 10.67 25.16 -37.55
CA ALA A 689 10.74 26.63 -37.57
C ALA A 689 9.94 27.30 -38.74
N SER A 690 9.69 26.55 -39.80
CA SER A 690 8.84 26.96 -40.91
C SER A 690 7.34 27.04 -40.56
N ASP A 691 6.88 26.32 -39.53
CA ASP A 691 5.53 26.43 -38.98
C ASP A 691 5.50 27.51 -37.89
N VAL A 692 5.35 28.75 -38.31
CA VAL A 692 5.36 29.91 -37.40
C VAL A 692 4.17 29.88 -36.44
N ALA A 693 2.98 29.49 -36.89
CA ALA A 693 1.78 29.45 -36.06
C ALA A 693 1.88 28.32 -35.02
N GLY A 694 2.30 27.13 -35.43
CA GLY A 694 2.49 26.01 -34.54
C GLY A 694 3.58 26.31 -33.52
N THR A 695 4.70 26.92 -33.92
CA THR A 695 5.77 27.30 -32.99
C THR A 695 5.30 28.36 -31.99
N ALA A 696 4.48 29.32 -32.39
CA ALA A 696 3.90 30.32 -31.48
C ALA A 696 2.96 29.65 -30.45
N ALA A 697 2.10 28.72 -30.89
CA ALA A 697 1.19 27.97 -30.01
C ALA A 697 1.98 27.09 -29.01
N PHE A 698 3.02 26.38 -29.46
CA PHE A 698 3.90 25.59 -28.61
C PHE A 698 4.62 26.48 -27.56
N ASN A 699 5.15 27.63 -27.98
CA ASN A 699 5.84 28.56 -27.07
C ASN A 699 4.87 29.12 -26.01
N ALA A 700 3.62 29.44 -26.39
CA ALA A 700 2.61 29.89 -25.43
C ALA A 700 2.27 28.80 -24.40
N LEU A 701 2.16 27.53 -24.84
CA LEU A 701 1.95 26.42 -23.95
C LEU A 701 3.13 26.18 -23.00
N VAL A 702 4.38 26.23 -23.49
CA VAL A 702 5.59 26.15 -22.66
C VAL A 702 5.61 27.27 -21.63
N ALA A 703 5.30 28.53 -22.05
CA ALA A 703 5.26 29.67 -21.13
C ALA A 703 4.23 29.46 -19.99
N ALA A 704 3.08 28.88 -20.29
CA ALA A 704 2.07 28.55 -19.29
C ALA A 704 2.56 27.51 -18.28
N PHE A 705 3.30 26.48 -18.72
CA PHE A 705 3.94 25.51 -17.83
C PHE A 705 5.03 26.13 -16.97
N LEU A 706 5.84 27.01 -17.53
CA LEU A 706 6.92 27.67 -16.80
C LEU A 706 6.41 28.65 -15.73
N ALA A 707 5.23 29.22 -15.93
CA ALA A 707 4.54 30.07 -14.95
C ALA A 707 3.72 29.28 -13.92
N ASN A 708 3.60 27.96 -14.07
CA ASN A 708 2.78 27.13 -13.18
C ASN A 708 3.46 26.95 -11.82
N PRO A 709 2.76 27.21 -10.70
CA PRO A 709 3.33 27.04 -9.35
C PRO A 709 3.66 25.58 -9.00
N ASP A 710 3.21 24.59 -9.79
CA ASP A 710 3.57 23.16 -9.62
C ASP A 710 4.87 22.78 -10.30
N LEU A 711 5.53 23.72 -10.99
CA LEU A 711 6.83 23.47 -11.59
C LEU A 711 7.87 23.17 -10.50
N GLN A 712 8.47 22.00 -10.58
CA GLN A 712 9.43 21.46 -9.61
C GLN A 712 10.89 21.69 -10.07
N SER A 713 11.07 22.23 -11.26
CA SER A 713 12.38 22.48 -11.86
C SER A 713 12.64 23.99 -11.93
N PRO A 714 13.92 24.42 -11.98
CA PRO A 714 14.25 25.80 -12.29
C PRO A 714 13.64 26.23 -13.64
N VAL A 715 13.22 27.50 -13.74
CA VAL A 715 12.69 28.06 -14.97
C VAL A 715 13.81 28.17 -16.01
N GLU A 716 13.54 27.70 -17.22
CA GLU A 716 14.47 27.72 -18.35
C GLU A 716 13.97 28.59 -19.50
N PRO A 717 14.84 29.06 -20.42
CA PRO A 717 14.40 29.69 -21.65
C PRO A 717 13.47 28.78 -22.46
N ILE A 718 12.39 29.33 -22.97
CA ILE A 718 11.40 28.60 -23.79
C ILE A 718 12.07 27.87 -24.96
N SER A 719 13.13 28.47 -25.54
CA SER A 719 13.88 27.89 -26.65
C SER A 719 14.56 26.54 -26.31
N ASN A 720 14.80 26.27 -25.03
CA ASN A 720 15.45 25.02 -24.62
C ASN A 720 14.48 23.84 -24.61
N ILE A 721 13.16 24.09 -24.52
CA ILE A 721 12.15 23.07 -24.43
C ILE A 721 11.71 22.64 -25.83
N ASN A 722 11.86 21.37 -26.17
CA ASN A 722 11.55 20.82 -27.50
C ASN A 722 10.40 19.82 -27.51
N VAL A 723 9.95 19.38 -26.33
CA VAL A 723 8.85 18.44 -26.21
C VAL A 723 8.09 18.66 -24.90
N ILE A 724 6.80 18.40 -24.93
CA ILE A 724 5.94 18.29 -23.74
C ILE A 724 5.37 16.89 -23.75
N VAL A 725 5.50 16.16 -22.64
CA VAL A 725 4.88 14.86 -22.42
C VAL A 725 3.76 15.03 -21.39
N ASP A 726 2.54 14.78 -21.81
CA ASP A 726 1.37 14.72 -20.92
C ASP A 726 1.41 13.37 -20.17
N GLY A 727 2.13 13.34 -19.07
CA GLY A 727 2.30 12.20 -18.19
C GLY A 727 1.16 12.00 -17.19
N ARG A 728 0.04 12.76 -17.34
CA ARG A 728 -1.12 12.59 -16.47
C ARG A 728 -1.74 11.20 -16.62
N ARG A 729 -2.50 10.80 -15.62
CA ARG A 729 -3.22 9.54 -15.64
C ARG A 729 -4.14 9.41 -16.85
N ALA A 730 -4.18 8.21 -17.43
CA ALA A 730 -4.99 7.87 -18.59
C ALA A 730 -5.42 6.40 -18.52
N ASN A 731 -6.54 6.08 -19.17
CA ASN A 731 -6.94 4.68 -19.41
C ASN A 731 -6.07 4.12 -20.55
N LEU A 732 -4.98 3.48 -20.19
CA LEU A 732 -3.94 3.09 -21.16
C LEU A 732 -4.16 1.69 -21.70
N GLY A 733 -3.95 0.66 -20.91
CA GLY A 733 -3.87 -0.68 -21.40
C GLY A 733 -4.77 -1.68 -20.69
N GLY A 734 -4.36 -2.93 -20.76
CA GLY A 734 -5.04 -4.03 -20.10
C GLY A 734 -4.07 -5.02 -19.50
N MET A 735 -4.61 -5.97 -18.74
CA MET A 735 -3.86 -7.08 -18.14
C MET A 735 -4.68 -8.36 -18.23
N LYS A 736 -4.02 -9.47 -18.55
CA LYS A 736 -4.59 -10.80 -18.48
C LYS A 736 -3.72 -11.67 -17.58
N GLN A 737 -4.34 -12.32 -16.62
CA GLN A 737 -3.62 -13.17 -15.67
C GLN A 737 -4.37 -14.47 -15.45
N ASP A 738 -3.63 -15.58 -15.55
CA ASP A 738 -4.10 -16.92 -15.20
C ASP A 738 -3.21 -17.49 -14.10
N GLY A 739 -3.78 -18.27 -13.19
CA GLY A 739 -3.00 -18.89 -12.13
C GLY A 739 -3.72 -20.01 -11.39
N VAL A 740 -2.98 -20.66 -10.51
CA VAL A 740 -3.47 -21.75 -9.66
C VAL A 740 -3.01 -21.49 -8.23
N ASP A 741 -3.95 -21.50 -7.31
CA ASP A 741 -3.69 -21.54 -5.87
C ASP A 741 -3.84 -22.98 -5.38
N VAL A 742 -2.92 -23.45 -4.53
CA VAL A 742 -2.93 -24.79 -3.92
C VAL A 742 -2.81 -24.66 -2.42
N ASN A 743 -3.63 -25.41 -1.69
CA ASN A 743 -3.53 -25.57 -0.25
C ASN A 743 -3.56 -27.05 0.13
N LEU A 744 -2.64 -27.45 1.01
CA LEU A 744 -2.59 -28.78 1.61
C LEU A 744 -2.52 -28.61 3.13
N ALA A 745 -3.28 -29.40 3.86
CA ALA A 745 -3.19 -29.46 5.32
C ALA A 745 -3.32 -30.90 5.81
N TYR A 746 -2.50 -31.26 6.78
CA TYR A 746 -2.55 -32.57 7.43
C TYR A 746 -2.45 -32.41 8.93
N GLU A 747 -3.50 -32.82 9.63
CA GLU A 747 -3.56 -32.81 11.09
C GLU A 747 -3.58 -34.24 11.61
N PHE A 748 -2.66 -34.55 12.53
CA PHE A 748 -2.61 -35.86 13.17
C PHE A 748 -2.11 -35.75 14.62
N SER A 749 -2.34 -36.80 15.41
CA SER A 749 -1.90 -36.87 16.80
C SER A 749 -1.13 -38.17 17.04
N ASN A 750 -0.09 -38.10 17.86
CA ASN A 750 0.67 -39.25 18.33
C ASN A 750 1.05 -39.06 19.80
N SER A 751 1.88 -39.97 20.36
CA SER A 751 2.36 -39.86 21.74
C SER A 751 3.19 -38.62 22.04
N ALA A 752 3.80 -37.99 21.02
CA ALA A 752 4.57 -36.76 21.16
C ALA A 752 3.70 -35.50 21.11
N GLY A 753 2.41 -35.60 20.81
CA GLY A 753 1.48 -34.45 20.74
C GLY A 753 0.68 -34.38 19.47
N LYS A 754 0.07 -33.20 19.23
CA LYS A 754 -0.70 -32.88 18.03
C LYS A 754 0.20 -32.18 17.01
N TRP A 755 0.10 -32.60 15.75
CA TRP A 755 0.86 -32.08 14.64
C TRP A 755 -0.06 -31.50 13.57
N ARG A 756 0.35 -30.38 12.99
CA ARG A 756 -0.31 -29.74 11.86
C ARG A 756 0.75 -29.41 10.82
N LEU A 757 0.63 -30.00 9.64
CA LEU A 757 1.49 -29.67 8.48
C LEU A 757 0.63 -28.92 7.46
N GLY A 758 1.20 -27.89 6.84
CA GLY A 758 0.51 -27.08 5.84
C GLY A 758 1.42 -26.67 4.69
N LEU A 759 0.84 -26.50 3.52
CA LEU A 759 1.47 -25.89 2.37
C LEU A 759 0.43 -25.03 1.64
N ASP A 760 0.71 -23.74 1.54
CA ASP A 760 -0.02 -22.80 0.71
C ASP A 760 0.89 -22.34 -0.42
N ALA A 761 0.38 -22.35 -1.66
CA ALA A 761 1.13 -21.95 -2.84
C ALA A 761 0.25 -21.13 -3.79
N ALA A 762 0.82 -20.10 -4.41
CA ALA A 762 0.23 -19.33 -5.47
C ALA A 762 1.16 -19.38 -6.68
N LYS A 763 0.70 -19.97 -7.78
CA LYS A 763 1.42 -20.07 -9.05
C LYS A 763 0.66 -19.27 -10.10
N ILE A 764 1.29 -18.21 -10.61
CA ILE A 764 0.83 -17.50 -11.80
C ILE A 764 1.34 -18.29 -13.01
N LEU A 765 0.44 -18.67 -13.89
CA LEU A 765 0.77 -19.43 -15.11
C LEU A 765 1.08 -18.50 -16.27
N LYS A 766 0.41 -17.34 -16.30
CA LYS A 766 0.55 -16.35 -17.35
C LYS A 766 0.22 -14.97 -16.83
N LEU A 767 1.00 -13.96 -17.21
CA LEU A 767 0.73 -12.56 -16.97
C LEU A 767 1.09 -11.74 -18.21
N GLU A 768 0.07 -11.29 -18.91
CA GLU A 768 0.22 -10.45 -20.10
C GLU A 768 -0.26 -9.03 -19.80
N ARG A 769 0.47 -8.05 -20.31
CA ARG A 769 0.09 -6.63 -20.26
C ARG A 769 0.09 -6.01 -21.65
N SER A 770 -0.90 -5.18 -21.92
CA SER A 770 -0.88 -4.20 -23.00
C SER A 770 -0.63 -2.82 -22.41
N VAL A 771 0.30 -2.06 -22.98
CA VAL A 771 0.68 -0.72 -22.48
C VAL A 771 -0.24 0.40 -22.98
N ALA A 772 -1.05 0.14 -24.01
CA ALA A 772 -2.07 1.08 -24.51
C ALA A 772 -3.19 0.31 -25.21
N GLN A 773 -4.37 0.95 -25.32
CA GLN A 773 -5.51 0.35 -26.02
C GLN A 773 -5.17 -0.01 -27.47
N GLY A 774 -5.65 -1.17 -27.91
CA GLY A 774 -5.43 -1.68 -29.27
C GLY A 774 -4.05 -2.27 -29.55
N LEU A 775 -3.13 -2.25 -28.58
CA LEU A 775 -1.83 -2.91 -28.71
C LEU A 775 -1.87 -4.39 -28.29
N PRO A 776 -0.98 -5.22 -28.83
CA PRO A 776 -0.87 -6.61 -28.43
C PRO A 776 -0.50 -6.73 -26.95
N PHE A 777 -0.98 -7.80 -26.33
CA PHE A 777 -0.55 -8.21 -25.01
C PHE A 777 0.81 -8.90 -25.10
N THR A 778 1.71 -8.55 -24.19
CA THR A 778 3.05 -9.16 -24.05
C THR A 778 3.18 -9.81 -22.70
N ASP A 779 3.81 -10.97 -22.64
CA ASP A 779 4.10 -11.64 -21.39
C ASP A 779 5.16 -10.86 -20.60
N VAL A 780 4.84 -10.57 -19.34
CA VAL A 780 5.69 -9.83 -18.41
C VAL A 780 5.92 -10.58 -17.09
N LEU A 781 5.45 -11.84 -17.00
CA LEU A 781 5.65 -12.68 -15.82
C LEU A 781 7.15 -12.87 -15.57
N ASP A 782 7.53 -13.00 -14.32
CA ASP A 782 8.93 -13.17 -13.90
C ASP A 782 9.88 -12.11 -14.45
N THR A 783 9.42 -10.87 -14.59
CA THR A 783 10.28 -9.75 -14.99
C THR A 783 10.29 -8.65 -13.92
N PHE A 784 11.35 -7.85 -13.92
CA PHE A 784 11.49 -6.74 -12.95
C PHE A 784 10.23 -5.84 -12.94
N GLY A 785 9.70 -5.60 -11.75
CA GLY A 785 8.50 -4.78 -11.57
C GLY A 785 7.18 -5.51 -11.75
N ASN A 786 7.20 -6.79 -12.04
CA ASN A 786 6.03 -7.64 -12.18
C ASN A 786 6.06 -8.78 -11.15
N PRO A 787 4.93 -9.46 -10.91
CA PRO A 787 4.87 -10.64 -10.06
C PRO A 787 5.85 -11.74 -10.47
N VAL A 788 6.41 -12.43 -9.47
CA VAL A 788 7.04 -13.72 -9.67
C VAL A 788 5.98 -14.80 -9.87
N ASP A 789 6.32 -15.84 -10.63
CA ASP A 789 5.39 -16.90 -10.97
C ASP A 789 4.97 -17.77 -9.77
N LEU A 790 5.87 -17.98 -8.80
CA LEU A 790 5.63 -18.91 -7.69
C LEU A 790 5.97 -18.29 -6.34
N ARG A 791 4.99 -18.35 -5.44
CA ARG A 791 5.17 -18.08 -4.00
C ARG A 791 4.59 -19.24 -3.21
N MET A 792 5.30 -19.67 -2.17
CA MET A 792 4.87 -20.76 -1.31
C MET A 792 5.15 -20.46 0.16
N ARG A 793 4.32 -21.00 1.02
CA ARG A 793 4.51 -21.03 2.46
C ARG A 793 4.22 -22.42 3.00
N GLY A 794 5.27 -23.14 3.39
CA GLY A 794 5.16 -24.38 4.14
C GLY A 794 5.07 -24.11 5.63
N SER A 795 4.31 -24.88 6.38
CA SER A 795 4.18 -24.79 7.83
C SER A 795 4.26 -26.14 8.51
N ALA A 796 4.85 -26.17 9.71
CA ALA A 796 4.88 -27.33 10.59
C ALA A 796 4.62 -26.88 12.03
N GLY A 797 3.44 -27.26 12.55
CA GLY A 797 3.00 -26.97 13.91
C GLY A 797 3.04 -28.20 14.79
N TRP A 798 3.41 -28.02 16.05
CA TRP A 798 3.38 -29.03 17.10
C TRP A 798 2.83 -28.44 18.39
N SER A 799 2.02 -29.23 19.11
CA SER A 799 1.56 -28.85 20.45
C SER A 799 1.49 -30.06 21.37
N ASN A 800 1.95 -29.87 22.62
CA ASN A 800 1.87 -30.88 23.69
C ASN A 800 1.77 -30.18 25.06
N GLY A 801 0.65 -30.36 25.74
CA GLY A 801 0.36 -29.73 27.04
C GLY A 801 0.45 -28.18 26.94
N PRO A 802 1.34 -27.53 27.75
CA PRO A 802 1.47 -26.09 27.76
C PRO A 802 2.34 -25.54 26.61
N TRP A 803 3.00 -26.38 25.84
CA TRP A 803 3.92 -25.99 24.79
C TRP A 803 3.30 -26.07 23.41
N SER A 804 3.59 -25.09 22.58
CA SER A 804 3.38 -25.18 21.13
C SER A 804 4.55 -24.56 20.38
N ALA A 805 4.87 -25.13 19.23
CA ALA A 805 5.90 -24.64 18.33
C ALA A 805 5.35 -24.61 16.90
N LEU A 806 5.72 -23.60 16.13
CA LEU A 806 5.33 -23.47 14.73
C LEU A 806 6.53 -22.95 13.93
N ALA A 807 6.82 -23.63 12.84
CA ALA A 807 7.83 -23.21 11.88
C ALA A 807 7.20 -22.95 10.52
N PHE A 808 7.71 -21.94 9.81
CA PHE A 808 7.32 -21.61 8.45
C PHE A 808 8.55 -21.59 7.55
N VAL A 809 8.38 -22.06 6.32
CA VAL A 809 9.32 -21.88 5.22
C VAL A 809 8.62 -21.05 4.14
N ASN A 810 9.09 -19.85 3.91
CA ASN A 810 8.56 -18.96 2.89
C ASN A 810 9.48 -19.02 1.66
N TYR A 811 8.89 -19.09 0.47
CA TYR A 811 9.61 -19.18 -0.80
C TYR A 811 9.04 -18.17 -1.79
N VAL A 812 9.94 -17.44 -2.45
CA VAL A 812 9.67 -16.51 -3.55
C VAL A 812 10.50 -16.94 -4.76
N GLY A 813 9.87 -17.12 -5.91
CA GLY A 813 10.51 -17.57 -7.15
C GLY A 813 11.58 -16.62 -7.66
N SER A 814 12.40 -17.11 -8.58
CA SER A 814 13.38 -16.31 -9.35
C SER A 814 12.71 -15.50 -10.46
N TYR A 815 13.36 -14.45 -10.92
CA TYR A 815 12.88 -13.65 -12.03
C TYR A 815 14.01 -12.98 -12.83
N LEU A 816 13.70 -12.41 -13.99
CA LEU A 816 14.64 -11.73 -14.85
C LEU A 816 14.64 -10.23 -14.58
N ASN A 817 15.80 -9.66 -14.24
CA ASN A 817 15.98 -8.22 -14.16
C ASN A 817 16.11 -7.64 -15.56
N THR A 818 15.03 -7.09 -16.06
CA THR A 818 14.93 -6.44 -17.37
C THR A 818 15.21 -4.93 -17.33
N ALA A 819 15.53 -4.39 -16.17
CA ALA A 819 15.83 -2.96 -15.99
C ALA A 819 17.23 -2.55 -16.50
N ILE A 820 18.07 -3.51 -16.84
CA ILE A 820 19.43 -3.30 -17.35
C ILE A 820 19.69 -4.16 -18.60
N THR A 821 20.71 -3.79 -19.38
CA THR A 821 21.14 -4.55 -20.54
C THR A 821 22.63 -4.91 -20.42
N PRO A 822 23.03 -6.20 -20.54
CA PRO A 822 22.14 -7.36 -20.70
C PRO A 822 21.28 -7.62 -19.47
N ASN A 823 20.13 -8.30 -19.67
CA ASN A 823 19.28 -8.76 -18.57
C ASN A 823 20.08 -9.67 -17.62
N THR A 824 19.74 -9.66 -16.34
CA THR A 824 20.39 -10.50 -15.33
C THR A 824 19.36 -11.30 -14.52
N ASP A 825 19.72 -12.53 -14.15
CA ASP A 825 18.86 -13.37 -13.32
C ASP A 825 18.88 -12.90 -11.85
N VAL A 826 17.70 -12.84 -11.25
CA VAL A 826 17.50 -12.64 -9.82
C VAL A 826 17.12 -13.98 -9.20
N ARG A 827 17.96 -14.48 -8.31
CA ARG A 827 17.76 -15.79 -7.68
C ARG A 827 16.51 -15.83 -6.81
N ALA A 828 15.91 -17.01 -6.69
CA ALA A 828 14.87 -17.26 -5.71
C ALA A 828 15.33 -16.96 -4.28
N TYR A 829 14.38 -16.59 -3.41
CA TYR A 829 14.63 -16.24 -2.02
C TYR A 829 13.75 -17.06 -1.08
N GLN A 830 14.34 -17.49 0.04
CA GLN A 830 13.62 -18.26 1.04
C GLN A 830 14.00 -17.82 2.45
N THR A 831 13.04 -17.84 3.36
CA THR A 831 13.23 -17.57 4.78
C THR A 831 12.61 -18.68 5.62
N VAL A 832 13.11 -18.84 6.83
CA VAL A 832 12.54 -19.74 7.84
C VAL A 832 12.18 -18.91 9.06
N ASP A 833 10.91 -19.01 9.48
CA ASP A 833 10.42 -18.37 10.69
C ASP A 833 10.07 -19.45 11.72
N VAL A 834 10.33 -19.19 12.99
CA VAL A 834 10.03 -20.13 14.10
C VAL A 834 9.37 -19.37 15.23
N ASN A 835 8.30 -19.95 15.79
CA ASN A 835 7.64 -19.44 16.98
C ASN A 835 7.48 -20.55 18.02
N LEU A 836 7.85 -20.27 19.28
CA LEU A 836 7.71 -21.16 20.42
C LEU A 836 6.84 -20.49 21.47
N ASN A 837 5.76 -21.14 21.87
CA ASN A 837 4.83 -20.64 22.86
C ASN A 837 4.81 -21.53 24.10
N TYR A 838 4.74 -20.90 25.26
CA TYR A 838 4.49 -21.55 26.53
C TYR A 838 3.30 -20.93 27.21
N ARG A 839 2.24 -21.70 27.46
CA ARG A 839 1.05 -21.27 28.22
C ARG A 839 1.17 -21.82 29.64
N TYR A 840 1.21 -20.93 30.61
CA TYR A 840 1.31 -21.33 32.00
C TYR A 840 0.11 -22.21 32.41
N ALA A 841 0.40 -23.44 32.87
CA ALA A 841 -0.59 -24.46 33.23
C ALA A 841 -0.77 -24.62 34.73
N GLY A 842 -0.04 -23.88 35.58
CA GLY A 842 -0.13 -23.96 37.04
C GLY A 842 -1.28 -23.18 37.65
N ASP A 843 -1.54 -23.42 38.93
CA ASP A 843 -2.67 -22.81 39.67
C ASP A 843 -2.34 -21.47 40.33
N GLN A 844 -1.11 -21.00 40.27
CA GLN A 844 -0.74 -19.69 40.84
C GLN A 844 -1.49 -18.56 40.17
N THR A 845 -2.33 -17.85 40.94
CA THR A 845 -3.22 -16.80 40.43
C THR A 845 -2.51 -15.71 39.65
N LEU A 846 -1.26 -15.36 40.04
CA LEU A 846 -0.48 -14.34 39.37
C LEU A 846 -0.11 -14.72 37.93
N PHE A 847 0.18 -16.00 37.67
CA PHE A 847 0.64 -16.47 36.35
C PHE A 847 -0.46 -17.18 35.54
N LYS A 848 -1.61 -17.49 36.15
CA LYS A 848 -2.74 -18.13 35.45
C LYS A 848 -3.18 -17.27 34.27
N GLY A 849 -3.36 -17.87 33.07
CA GLY A 849 -3.72 -17.19 31.83
C GLY A 849 -2.54 -16.47 31.17
N THR A 850 -1.29 -16.66 31.61
CA THR A 850 -0.11 -16.08 30.99
C THR A 850 0.40 -16.97 29.86
N THR A 851 0.69 -16.36 28.73
CA THR A 851 1.38 -16.99 27.59
C THR A 851 2.67 -16.21 27.32
N VAL A 852 3.77 -16.94 27.13
CA VAL A 852 5.07 -16.39 26.71
C VAL A 852 5.39 -16.95 25.34
N SER A 853 5.68 -16.09 24.38
CA SER A 853 6.01 -16.46 22.99
C SER A 853 7.36 -15.91 22.61
N LEU A 854 8.23 -16.78 22.06
CA LEU A 854 9.51 -16.41 21.47
C LEU A 854 9.42 -16.67 19.96
N ALA A 855 9.50 -15.63 19.15
CA ALA A 855 9.47 -15.75 17.68
C ALA A 855 10.79 -15.25 17.07
N VAL A 856 11.27 -15.99 16.07
CA VAL A 856 12.42 -15.63 15.25
C VAL A 856 11.97 -15.65 13.80
N GLN A 857 11.95 -14.47 13.19
CA GLN A 857 11.70 -14.30 11.75
C GLN A 857 13.05 -14.30 11.03
N ASP A 858 13.10 -14.87 9.83
CA ASP A 858 14.32 -15.05 9.02
C ASP A 858 15.49 -15.62 9.85
N LEU A 859 15.28 -16.82 10.35
CA LEU A 859 16.21 -17.52 11.27
C LEU A 859 17.66 -17.51 10.77
N PHE A 860 17.87 -17.65 9.47
CA PHE A 860 19.19 -17.75 8.86
C PHE A 860 19.79 -16.40 8.44
N ASN A 861 19.02 -15.31 8.55
CA ASN A 861 19.45 -13.94 8.23
C ASN A 861 20.07 -13.83 6.82
N GLY A 862 19.37 -14.37 5.83
CA GLY A 862 19.86 -14.39 4.46
C GLY A 862 19.83 -13.01 3.80
N ASP A 863 20.91 -12.64 3.08
CA ASP A 863 20.92 -11.39 2.31
C ASP A 863 19.89 -11.42 1.19
N PRO A 864 19.19 -10.30 0.94
CA PRO A 864 18.33 -10.14 -0.23
C PRO A 864 19.07 -10.41 -1.54
N PRO A 865 18.39 -10.97 -2.56
CA PRO A 865 18.94 -11.11 -3.91
C PRO A 865 19.44 -9.78 -4.46
N VAL A 866 20.51 -9.84 -5.25
CA VAL A 866 21.05 -8.66 -5.95
C VAL A 866 20.14 -8.28 -7.11
N VAL A 867 19.74 -7.01 -7.15
CA VAL A 867 19.01 -6.41 -8.27
C VAL A 867 19.75 -5.15 -8.68
N LEU A 868 20.26 -5.14 -9.88
CA LEU A 868 20.99 -3.99 -10.42
C LEU A 868 20.03 -3.14 -11.27
N ASN A 869 19.63 -2.00 -10.75
CA ASN A 869 18.95 -0.96 -11.54
C ASN A 869 19.49 0.43 -11.16
N GLY A 870 18.96 1.49 -11.74
CA GLY A 870 19.41 2.86 -11.46
C GLY A 870 19.27 3.31 -10.00
N THR A 871 18.33 2.72 -9.24
CA THR A 871 17.86 3.24 -7.94
C THR A 871 17.90 2.25 -6.80
N VAL A 872 18.17 0.96 -7.03
CA VAL A 872 18.29 -0.07 -5.99
C VAL A 872 19.40 -1.07 -6.33
N SER A 873 19.91 -1.73 -5.29
CA SER A 873 20.96 -2.75 -5.38
C SER A 873 20.54 -4.12 -4.85
N TRP A 874 19.29 -4.27 -4.45
CA TRP A 874 18.71 -5.48 -3.87
C TRP A 874 17.23 -5.61 -4.25
N ASP A 875 16.66 -6.82 -4.09
CA ASP A 875 15.24 -7.06 -4.38
C ASP A 875 14.33 -6.46 -3.29
N ASN A 876 14.09 -5.16 -3.40
CA ASN A 876 13.17 -4.45 -2.53
C ASN A 876 11.69 -4.70 -2.86
N GLN A 877 11.37 -5.47 -3.88
CA GLN A 877 9.99 -5.75 -4.30
C GLN A 877 9.41 -6.96 -3.56
N ASN A 878 10.24 -7.95 -3.30
CA ASN A 878 9.82 -9.22 -2.77
C ASN A 878 10.37 -9.51 -1.37
N VAL A 879 11.40 -8.78 -0.92
CA VAL A 879 12.15 -9.06 0.30
C VAL A 879 12.06 -7.90 1.29
N SER A 880 11.95 -8.21 2.58
CA SER A 880 12.02 -7.22 3.66
C SER A 880 13.48 -6.85 3.95
N PRO A 881 13.81 -5.56 4.20
CA PRO A 881 15.17 -5.14 4.57
C PRO A 881 15.52 -5.44 6.03
N ILE A 882 14.60 -5.97 6.83
CA ILE A 882 14.79 -6.14 8.27
C ILE A 882 15.84 -7.22 8.59
N GLY A 883 15.84 -8.34 7.83
CA GLY A 883 16.62 -9.53 8.16
C GLY A 883 16.07 -10.27 9.38
N ARG A 884 16.95 -10.94 10.13
CA ARG A 884 16.54 -11.73 11.30
C ARG A 884 16.02 -10.84 12.42
N MET A 885 14.75 -11.04 12.81
CA MET A 885 14.12 -10.38 13.96
C MET A 885 13.79 -11.40 15.03
N VAL A 886 14.27 -11.17 16.26
CA VAL A 886 13.91 -11.95 17.45
C VAL A 886 12.92 -11.14 18.28
N SER A 887 11.81 -11.75 18.67
CA SER A 887 10.79 -11.07 19.48
C SER A 887 10.29 -11.93 20.63
N LEU A 888 10.10 -11.30 21.77
CA LEU A 888 9.48 -11.85 22.96
C LEU A 888 8.13 -11.20 23.21
N THR A 889 7.08 -12.00 23.34
CA THR A 889 5.74 -11.55 23.71
C THR A 889 5.31 -12.18 25.02
N VAL A 890 4.79 -11.37 25.94
CA VAL A 890 4.13 -11.82 27.16
C VAL A 890 2.70 -11.34 27.13
N ALA A 891 1.75 -12.28 27.08
CA ALA A 891 0.33 -12.00 27.10
C ALA A 891 -0.31 -12.56 28.37
N LYS A 892 -1.19 -11.81 29.01
CA LYS A 892 -1.92 -12.17 30.23
C LYS A 892 -3.40 -11.98 30.02
N SER A 893 -4.17 -13.06 30.13
CA SER A 893 -5.62 -13.04 30.22
C SER A 893 -6.07 -13.03 31.67
N TRP A 894 -7.02 -12.13 32.01
CA TRP A 894 -7.54 -11.88 33.36
C TRP A 894 -8.94 -12.41 33.53
#